data_ac66b7c657ba1686482c67c994bfb724
#
_entry.id   ac66b7c657ba1686482c67c994bfb724
#
_cell.length_a   1.000
_cell.length_b   1.000
_cell.length_c   1.000
_cell.angle_alpha   90.00
_cell.angle_beta   90.00
_cell.angle_gamma   90.00
#
_symmetry.space_group_name_H-M   'P 1'
#
loop_
_entity.id
_entity.type
_entity.pdbx_description
1 polymer ?
#
loop_
_entity_poly.entity_id
_entity_poly.type
_entity_poly.pdbx_seq_one_letter_code
_entity_poly.pdbx_strand_id
1 'polypeptide(L)'
;MSKLSIVRASAGSGKTHKITGEFLKLLYGDTDNFRHILAVTFTNKATEEMKTRIIRELHKLGSGQDSVYLGILIKSTGYPERTVRIKSDTILKKILHNYSRFSVSTIDSFFQKIIRSFTREIGIQSGFTIELDTDRVLEEAINRLFLEADNKLSLREWLVSFAINRTEEGRNWNFKKDISDLGKQVFKEEFKEYSDKIAGKLNNKEFLKTYLSDLYKIKNHFESTLSEKGKKGLELISSYSLTIDDFIYKLQGPAGYFDKLAKGNFQPPGNRILIALNSPEKWYAKSSTMKDRIEEAVANGLNDLLVEAVDFFDNNYSNYLTSKTIRTNIYTLGILSDITGEILKYTNENNLFLINDASAFLNKIIENNDAPFIYEKTGNYFHHFMIDEFQDTSGFQWNNFRPLIVNSLAQNFDNLIVGDAKQSIYRWRSTNWEILTEKVYSEFFKESINNVTLNVNRRSSRNIIDFNNSFFTRASQILQNKFNDELSGFMKHPEADKLAGNIVNVYHDVWQSSEMPAYEGRGYVKIRFIDTREDSEVKNNLVDILKELQDKGYRLKDIAILTRKKDEGKGIADFLIEHKNSCQGDDKYRFDVISEESLYLSSSSAVRFIIALLRFFINDNDSINNYFIVFEYLNYIKSRSNEGTGIVVDDYRSESYRSLIDKYLPGSFTSSAGYLAGLSLYETVERLVEIFSLGDIEGEIPFIQAFQDMVLEYSGRKSSDIYTFIEYWDNVGF
;
A
#
# COMPACT_ATOMS: atom_id res chain seq x y z
N MET A 1 -7.17 -32.39 25.65
CA MET A 1 -7.87 -31.71 24.58
C MET A 1 -6.87 -30.87 23.81
N SER A 2 -6.84 -31.03 22.51
CA SER A 2 -6.03 -30.20 21.59
C SER A 2 -6.42 -28.72 21.68
N LYS A 3 -5.48 -27.82 21.44
CA LYS A 3 -5.71 -26.39 21.59
C LYS A 3 -5.22 -25.61 20.39
N LEU A 4 -5.99 -24.59 20.04
CA LEU A 4 -5.55 -23.49 19.21
C LEU A 4 -4.84 -22.46 20.09
N SER A 5 -3.52 -22.44 20.08
CA SER A 5 -2.73 -21.45 20.80
C SER A 5 -2.69 -20.14 20.02
N ILE A 6 -3.22 -19.08 20.61
CA ILE A 6 -3.16 -17.72 20.05
C ILE A 6 -2.11 -16.95 20.84
N VAL A 7 -1.01 -16.61 20.18
CA VAL A 7 0.11 -15.89 20.78
C VAL A 7 0.09 -14.44 20.33
N ARG A 8 -0.26 -13.53 21.23
CA ARG A 8 -0.11 -12.10 21.04
C ARG A 8 1.28 -11.67 21.46
N ALA A 9 2.04 -11.10 20.55
CA ALA A 9 3.46 -10.89 20.76
C ALA A 9 3.93 -9.59 20.14
N SER A 10 4.07 -8.55 20.96
CA SER A 10 4.57 -7.25 20.55
C SER A 10 5.99 -7.31 19.95
N ALA A 11 6.42 -6.24 19.27
CA ALA A 11 7.75 -6.18 18.66
C ALA A 11 8.87 -6.48 19.66
N GLY A 12 9.80 -7.35 19.28
CA GLY A 12 10.93 -7.74 20.15
C GLY A 12 10.62 -8.73 21.24
N SER A 13 9.38 -9.20 21.41
CA SER A 13 8.98 -10.13 22.47
C SER A 13 9.30 -11.60 22.19
N GLY A 14 9.86 -11.92 21.02
CA GLY A 14 10.31 -13.28 20.70
C GLY A 14 9.29 -14.13 19.94
N LYS A 15 8.44 -13.54 19.07
CA LYS A 15 7.52 -14.27 18.18
C LYS A 15 8.20 -15.47 17.50
N THR A 16 9.24 -15.22 16.73
CA THR A 16 9.98 -16.25 15.97
C THR A 16 10.63 -17.29 16.88
N HIS A 17 11.08 -16.89 18.09
CA HIS A 17 11.58 -17.82 19.08
C HIS A 17 10.48 -18.77 19.56
N LYS A 18 9.30 -18.25 19.84
CA LYS A 18 8.14 -19.04 20.28
C LYS A 18 7.71 -20.05 19.22
N ILE A 19 7.53 -19.61 17.97
CA ILE A 19 7.15 -20.50 16.85
C ILE A 19 8.19 -21.60 16.65
N THR A 20 9.47 -21.25 16.59
CA THR A 20 10.56 -22.23 16.45
C THR A 20 10.53 -23.25 17.60
N GLY A 21 10.33 -22.78 18.84
CA GLY A 21 10.24 -23.66 20.01
C GLY A 21 9.06 -24.63 19.95
N GLU A 22 7.87 -24.17 19.56
CA GLU A 22 6.70 -25.02 19.40
C GLU A 22 6.88 -26.01 18.22
N PHE A 23 7.45 -25.54 17.10
CA PHE A 23 7.78 -26.43 15.98
C PHE A 23 8.73 -27.56 16.41
N LEU A 24 9.82 -27.21 17.12
CA LEU A 24 10.75 -28.20 17.64
C LEU A 24 10.06 -29.19 18.57
N LYS A 25 9.22 -28.75 19.51
CA LYS A 25 8.48 -29.66 20.42
C LYS A 25 7.68 -30.74 19.68
N LEU A 26 6.98 -30.34 18.61
CA LEU A 26 6.19 -31.27 17.78
C LEU A 26 7.05 -32.36 17.11
N LEU A 27 8.32 -32.05 16.80
CA LEU A 27 9.25 -33.01 16.17
C LEU A 27 9.73 -34.12 17.12
N TYR A 28 9.69 -33.87 18.46
CA TYR A 28 10.20 -34.86 19.41
C TYR A 28 9.16 -35.92 19.79
N GLY A 29 7.88 -35.70 19.53
CA GLY A 29 6.83 -36.69 19.65
C GLY A 29 7.01 -37.83 18.63
N ASP A 30 7.18 -37.45 17.36
CA ASP A 30 7.51 -38.34 16.25
C ASP A 30 8.56 -37.66 15.36
N THR A 31 9.67 -38.33 15.07
CA THR A 31 10.77 -37.78 14.27
C THR A 31 10.42 -37.60 12.79
N ASP A 32 9.33 -38.16 12.31
CA ASP A 32 8.78 -37.97 10.97
C ASP A 32 7.71 -36.87 10.90
N ASN A 33 7.31 -36.32 12.06
CA ASN A 33 6.23 -35.33 12.16
C ASN A 33 6.46 -34.04 11.35
N PHE A 34 7.74 -33.72 10.98
CA PHE A 34 8.03 -32.58 10.12
C PHE A 34 7.27 -32.59 8.79
N ARG A 35 6.80 -33.76 8.34
CA ARG A 35 6.00 -33.93 7.12
C ARG A 35 4.56 -33.46 7.32
N HIS A 36 4.08 -33.51 8.57
CA HIS A 36 2.69 -33.23 8.95
C HIS A 36 2.52 -31.86 9.60
N ILE A 37 3.58 -31.06 9.68
CA ILE A 37 3.53 -29.69 10.18
C ILE A 37 3.56 -28.72 8.98
N LEU A 38 2.56 -27.87 8.86
CA LEU A 38 2.57 -26.73 7.98
C LEU A 38 2.87 -25.46 8.78
N ALA A 39 3.98 -24.80 8.50
CA ALA A 39 4.28 -23.48 9.03
C ALA A 39 4.24 -22.45 7.91
N VAL A 40 3.41 -21.42 8.06
CA VAL A 40 3.27 -20.37 7.05
C VAL A 40 3.62 -19.00 7.59
N THR A 41 4.20 -18.17 6.73
CA THR A 41 4.59 -16.78 7.00
C THR A 41 4.07 -15.87 5.90
N PHE A 42 4.14 -14.56 6.11
CA PHE A 42 3.69 -13.59 5.11
C PHE A 42 4.72 -13.36 3.98
N THR A 43 6.03 -13.41 4.27
CA THR A 43 7.08 -13.09 3.30
C THR A 43 8.05 -14.25 3.05
N ASN A 44 8.64 -14.30 1.84
CA ASN A 44 9.68 -15.28 1.51
C ASN A 44 10.90 -15.18 2.44
N LYS A 45 11.31 -13.96 2.82
CA LYS A 45 12.41 -13.73 3.75
C LYS A 45 12.13 -14.32 5.14
N ALA A 46 10.92 -14.13 5.67
CA ALA A 46 10.53 -14.73 6.94
C ALA A 46 10.48 -16.27 6.88
N THR A 47 10.02 -16.80 5.75
CA THR A 47 10.03 -18.25 5.47
C THR A 47 11.45 -18.82 5.51
N GLU A 48 12.39 -18.18 4.82
CA GLU A 48 13.80 -18.61 4.78
C GLU A 48 14.45 -18.49 6.16
N GLU A 49 14.20 -17.40 6.87
CA GLU A 49 14.69 -17.21 8.25
C GLU A 49 14.17 -18.31 9.18
N MET A 50 12.88 -18.65 9.10
CA MET A 50 12.29 -19.71 9.92
C MET A 50 12.89 -21.08 9.61
N LYS A 51 13.04 -21.45 8.33
CA LYS A 51 13.70 -22.68 7.88
C LYS A 51 15.12 -22.78 8.41
N THR A 52 15.90 -21.73 8.17
CA THR A 52 17.30 -21.66 8.57
C THR A 52 17.45 -21.77 10.07
N ARG A 53 16.56 -21.14 10.85
CA ARG A 53 16.57 -21.18 12.30
C ARG A 53 16.27 -22.58 12.83
N ILE A 54 15.23 -23.25 12.33
CA ILE A 54 14.88 -24.62 12.73
C ILE A 54 16.04 -25.57 12.45
N ILE A 55 16.61 -25.54 11.26
CA ILE A 55 17.74 -26.40 10.86
C ILE A 55 18.98 -26.12 11.72
N ARG A 56 19.31 -24.84 11.94
CA ARG A 56 20.46 -24.41 12.75
C ARG A 56 20.33 -24.88 14.19
N GLU A 57 19.17 -24.76 14.79
CA GLU A 57 18.96 -25.19 16.19
C GLU A 57 18.98 -26.72 16.32
N LEU A 58 18.43 -27.46 15.37
CA LEU A 58 18.57 -28.93 15.32
C LEU A 58 20.04 -29.35 15.18
N HIS A 59 20.83 -28.63 14.34
CA HIS A 59 22.27 -28.89 14.20
C HIS A 59 23.03 -28.61 15.51
N LYS A 60 22.79 -27.49 16.16
CA LYS A 60 23.43 -27.17 17.46
C LYS A 60 23.14 -28.26 18.52
N LEU A 61 21.86 -28.63 18.63
CA LEU A 61 21.44 -29.68 19.58
C LEU A 61 22.10 -31.01 19.25
N GLY A 62 22.11 -31.42 17.98
CA GLY A 62 22.70 -32.69 17.52
C GLY A 62 24.23 -32.74 17.64
N SER A 63 24.93 -31.62 17.40
CA SER A 63 26.38 -31.49 17.51
C SER A 63 26.90 -31.25 18.93
N GLY A 64 26.03 -31.18 19.92
CA GLY A 64 26.43 -30.95 21.31
C GLY A 64 26.68 -29.48 21.68
N GLN A 65 26.40 -28.53 20.77
CA GLN A 65 26.53 -27.10 21.02
C GLN A 65 25.40 -26.59 21.92
N ASP A 66 25.59 -25.41 22.51
CA ASP A 66 24.56 -24.76 23.32
C ASP A 66 23.41 -24.26 22.44
N SER A 67 22.19 -24.57 22.88
CA SER A 67 20.94 -24.08 22.26
C SER A 67 19.99 -23.58 23.35
N VAL A 68 19.40 -22.43 23.08
CA VAL A 68 18.38 -21.83 23.95
C VAL A 68 17.12 -22.71 24.11
N TYR A 69 16.95 -23.69 23.21
CA TYR A 69 15.79 -24.60 23.24
C TYR A 69 16.06 -25.87 24.03
N LEU A 70 17.30 -26.21 24.42
CA LEU A 70 17.63 -27.45 25.08
C LEU A 70 16.81 -27.62 26.39
N GLY A 71 16.84 -26.65 27.29
CA GLY A 71 16.09 -26.68 28.53
C GLY A 71 14.56 -26.75 28.31
N ILE A 72 14.06 -26.05 27.31
CA ILE A 72 12.63 -26.06 26.91
C ILE A 72 12.23 -27.47 26.47
N LEU A 73 13.04 -28.11 25.63
CA LEU A 73 12.78 -29.45 25.11
C LEU A 73 12.85 -30.52 26.20
N ILE A 74 13.86 -30.48 27.06
CA ILE A 74 13.95 -31.41 28.23
C ILE A 74 12.70 -31.30 29.10
N LYS A 75 12.29 -30.06 29.42
CA LYS A 75 11.09 -29.82 30.26
C LYS A 75 9.80 -30.27 29.58
N SER A 76 9.66 -30.05 28.27
CA SER A 76 8.41 -30.37 27.55
C SER A 76 8.27 -31.86 27.20
N THR A 77 9.38 -32.54 26.91
CA THR A 77 9.37 -33.95 26.46
C THR A 77 9.62 -34.93 27.59
N GLY A 78 10.21 -34.48 28.71
CA GLY A 78 10.70 -35.37 29.79
C GLY A 78 11.94 -36.19 29.42
N TYR A 79 12.50 -35.96 28.22
CA TYR A 79 13.70 -36.72 27.81
C TYR A 79 14.96 -36.14 28.43
N PRO A 80 15.94 -37.01 28.82
CA PRO A 80 17.25 -36.57 29.25
C PRO A 80 17.98 -35.89 28.07
N GLU A 81 18.92 -34.98 28.38
CA GLU A 81 19.69 -34.20 27.39
C GLU A 81 20.28 -35.10 26.29
N ARG A 82 20.91 -36.23 26.65
CA ARG A 82 21.52 -37.17 25.69
C ARG A 82 20.50 -37.63 24.64
N THR A 83 19.27 -37.94 25.07
CA THR A 83 18.19 -38.37 24.13
C THR A 83 17.72 -37.23 23.24
N VAL A 84 17.61 -35.98 23.78
CA VAL A 84 17.26 -34.81 23.00
C VAL A 84 18.30 -34.60 21.89
N ARG A 85 19.60 -34.68 22.20
CA ARG A 85 20.68 -34.50 21.25
C ARG A 85 20.70 -35.57 20.13
N ILE A 86 20.54 -36.86 20.50
CA ILE A 86 20.47 -37.95 19.50
C ILE A 86 19.26 -37.79 18.58
N LYS A 87 18.09 -37.48 19.17
CA LYS A 87 16.89 -37.25 18.36
C LYS A 87 17.06 -36.04 17.43
N SER A 88 17.71 -34.96 17.89
CA SER A 88 17.95 -33.78 17.05
C SER A 88 18.78 -34.11 15.80
N ASP A 89 19.85 -34.89 15.92
CA ASP A 89 20.66 -35.32 14.79
C ASP A 89 19.85 -36.22 13.84
N THR A 90 19.04 -37.12 14.39
CA THR A 90 18.15 -38.00 13.61
C THR A 90 17.11 -37.20 12.81
N ILE A 91 16.43 -36.23 13.47
CA ILE A 91 15.43 -35.37 12.86
C ILE A 91 16.06 -34.53 11.76
N LEU A 92 17.23 -33.92 12.03
CA LEU A 92 17.96 -33.11 11.05
C LEU A 92 18.27 -33.92 9.80
N LYS A 93 18.84 -35.11 9.95
CA LYS A 93 19.15 -36.02 8.83
C LYS A 93 17.88 -36.36 8.03
N LYS A 94 16.77 -36.69 8.70
CA LYS A 94 15.49 -36.98 8.05
C LYS A 94 14.95 -35.78 7.26
N ILE A 95 15.01 -34.58 7.83
CA ILE A 95 14.60 -33.34 7.14
C ILE A 95 15.47 -33.11 5.90
N LEU A 96 16.79 -33.21 6.01
CA LEU A 96 17.71 -32.98 4.88
C LEU A 96 17.51 -33.99 3.76
N HIS A 97 17.29 -35.26 4.08
CA HIS A 97 16.98 -36.32 3.10
C HIS A 97 15.62 -36.17 2.43
N ASN A 98 14.64 -35.54 3.08
CA ASN A 98 13.29 -35.35 2.59
C ASN A 98 12.87 -33.87 2.61
N TYR A 99 13.76 -32.98 2.17
CA TYR A 99 13.61 -31.53 2.30
C TYR A 99 12.34 -30.99 1.64
N SER A 100 11.90 -31.59 0.54
CA SER A 100 10.65 -31.23 -0.16
C SER A 100 9.39 -31.41 0.69
N ARG A 101 9.45 -32.25 1.74
CA ARG A 101 8.35 -32.49 2.68
C ARG A 101 8.42 -31.63 3.93
N PHE A 102 9.48 -30.81 4.08
CA PHE A 102 9.62 -29.82 5.15
C PHE A 102 8.82 -28.57 4.76
N SER A 103 7.55 -28.53 5.21
CA SER A 103 6.55 -27.58 4.72
C SER A 103 6.56 -26.28 5.54
N VAL A 104 7.55 -25.44 5.24
CA VAL A 104 7.59 -24.03 5.68
C VAL A 104 7.52 -23.17 4.42
N SER A 105 6.51 -22.31 4.28
CA SER A 105 6.26 -21.53 3.06
C SER A 105 5.54 -20.22 3.34
N THR A 106 5.37 -19.37 2.33
CA THR A 106 4.41 -18.28 2.43
C THR A 106 2.97 -18.81 2.30
N ILE A 107 1.99 -18.06 2.82
CA ILE A 107 0.56 -18.38 2.72
C ILE A 107 0.18 -18.59 1.25
N ASP A 108 0.56 -17.66 0.38
CA ASP A 108 0.23 -17.72 -1.04
C ASP A 108 0.88 -18.92 -1.75
N SER A 109 2.14 -19.25 -1.41
CA SER A 109 2.82 -20.42 -1.96
C SER A 109 2.14 -21.74 -1.54
N PHE A 110 1.57 -21.79 -0.34
CA PHE A 110 0.80 -22.93 0.11
C PHE A 110 -0.47 -23.12 -0.72
N PHE A 111 -1.27 -22.05 -0.87
CA PHE A 111 -2.49 -22.11 -1.67
C PHE A 111 -2.22 -22.40 -3.15
N GLN A 112 -1.15 -21.86 -3.71
CA GLN A 112 -0.71 -22.21 -5.08
C GLN A 112 -0.40 -23.72 -5.23
N LYS A 113 0.29 -24.31 -4.24
CA LYS A 113 0.55 -25.76 -4.25
C LYS A 113 -0.75 -26.57 -4.24
N ILE A 114 -1.73 -26.15 -3.44
CA ILE A 114 -3.06 -26.77 -3.42
C ILE A 114 -3.69 -26.68 -4.81
N ILE A 115 -3.79 -25.50 -5.39
CA ILE A 115 -4.40 -25.30 -6.72
C ILE A 115 -3.70 -26.15 -7.78
N ARG A 116 -2.36 -26.14 -7.82
CA ARG A 116 -1.59 -26.96 -8.77
C ARG A 116 -1.81 -28.47 -8.60
N SER A 117 -2.03 -28.92 -7.38
CA SER A 117 -2.25 -30.34 -7.09
C SER A 117 -3.63 -30.83 -7.53
N PHE A 118 -4.58 -29.90 -7.70
CA PHE A 118 -5.99 -30.23 -7.98
C PHE A 118 -6.52 -29.56 -9.25
N THR A 119 -5.65 -29.11 -10.16
CA THR A 119 -6.03 -28.42 -11.40
C THR A 119 -7.12 -29.11 -12.20
N ARG A 120 -7.07 -30.44 -12.31
CA ARG A 120 -8.06 -31.23 -13.05
C ARG A 120 -9.43 -31.23 -12.38
N GLU A 121 -9.45 -31.38 -11.06
CA GLU A 121 -10.66 -31.44 -10.25
C GLU A 121 -11.38 -30.09 -10.19
N ILE A 122 -10.64 -29.00 -10.28
CA ILE A 122 -11.16 -27.62 -10.21
C ILE A 122 -11.37 -26.97 -11.58
N GLY A 123 -11.17 -27.73 -12.68
CA GLY A 123 -11.45 -27.28 -14.04
C GLY A 123 -10.46 -26.25 -14.62
N ILE A 124 -9.28 -26.09 -14.01
CA ILE A 124 -8.22 -25.22 -14.53
C ILE A 124 -7.38 -26.02 -15.53
N GLN A 125 -7.02 -25.41 -16.65
CA GLN A 125 -6.12 -26.04 -17.64
C GLN A 125 -4.77 -26.37 -17.01
N SER A 126 -4.30 -27.60 -17.26
CA SER A 126 -2.97 -28.02 -16.80
C SER A 126 -1.87 -27.21 -17.51
N GLY A 127 -0.88 -26.74 -16.75
CA GLY A 127 0.26 -26.00 -17.31
C GLY A 127 0.11 -24.48 -17.31
N PHE A 128 -0.81 -23.92 -16.50
CA PHE A 128 -0.91 -22.48 -16.32
C PHE A 128 0.36 -21.87 -15.72
N THR A 129 0.67 -20.66 -16.14
CA THR A 129 1.74 -19.83 -15.56
C THR A 129 1.16 -18.91 -14.48
N ILE A 130 1.81 -18.83 -13.32
CA ILE A 130 1.41 -17.90 -12.29
C ILE A 130 1.95 -16.53 -12.65
N GLU A 131 1.04 -15.55 -12.73
CA GLU A 131 1.39 -14.16 -12.96
C GLU A 131 1.34 -13.39 -11.63
N LEU A 132 2.45 -12.71 -11.32
CA LEU A 132 2.61 -11.90 -10.12
C LEU A 132 2.34 -10.41 -10.40
N ASP A 133 2.58 -9.98 -11.64
CA ASP A 133 2.43 -8.61 -12.08
C ASP A 133 0.99 -8.33 -12.52
N THR A 134 0.17 -7.98 -11.53
CA THR A 134 -1.22 -7.60 -11.77
C THR A 134 -1.35 -6.23 -12.45
N ASP A 135 -0.36 -5.34 -12.30
CA ASP A 135 -0.39 -4.01 -12.94
C ASP A 135 -0.22 -4.16 -14.46
N ARG A 136 0.67 -5.06 -14.90
CA ARG A 136 0.83 -5.41 -16.30
C ARG A 136 -0.45 -6.03 -16.90
N VAL A 137 -1.06 -6.96 -16.19
CA VAL A 137 -2.32 -7.58 -16.65
C VAL A 137 -3.43 -6.55 -16.77
N LEU A 138 -3.52 -5.62 -15.81
CA LEU A 138 -4.50 -4.53 -15.84
C LEU A 138 -4.26 -3.59 -17.04
N GLU A 139 -3.02 -3.23 -17.29
CA GLU A 139 -2.67 -2.36 -18.42
C GLU A 139 -3.06 -2.99 -19.76
N GLU A 140 -2.73 -4.27 -19.97
CA GLU A 140 -3.11 -5.00 -21.17
C GLU A 140 -4.64 -5.08 -21.32
N ALA A 141 -5.35 -5.33 -20.21
CA ALA A 141 -6.82 -5.35 -20.23
C ALA A 141 -7.41 -3.98 -20.57
N ILE A 142 -6.83 -2.88 -20.06
CA ILE A 142 -7.26 -1.51 -20.40
C ILE A 142 -6.99 -1.20 -21.86
N ASN A 143 -5.83 -1.56 -22.42
CA ASN A 143 -5.52 -1.36 -23.82
C ASN A 143 -6.51 -2.12 -24.72
N ARG A 144 -6.82 -3.37 -24.41
CA ARG A 144 -7.83 -4.17 -25.11
C ARG A 144 -9.22 -3.56 -25.01
N LEU A 145 -9.59 -3.03 -23.83
CA LEU A 145 -10.86 -2.34 -23.63
C LEU A 145 -11.04 -1.16 -24.60
N PHE A 146 -9.99 -0.37 -24.79
CA PHE A 146 -10.04 0.75 -25.74
C PHE A 146 -10.19 0.27 -27.20
N LEU A 147 -9.54 -0.82 -27.58
CA LEU A 147 -9.71 -1.42 -28.90
C LEU A 147 -11.15 -2.00 -29.07
N GLU A 148 -11.70 -2.61 -28.02
CA GLU A 148 -13.10 -3.09 -28.06
C GLU A 148 -14.14 -1.96 -28.15
N ALA A 149 -13.83 -0.75 -27.71
CA ALA A 149 -14.73 0.38 -27.80
C ALA A 149 -15.11 0.74 -29.25
N ASP A 150 -14.28 0.40 -30.22
CA ASP A 150 -14.59 0.57 -31.66
C ASP A 150 -15.75 -0.34 -32.09
N ASN A 151 -15.90 -1.50 -31.48
CA ASN A 151 -16.89 -2.52 -31.82
C ASN A 151 -18.12 -2.48 -30.90
N LYS A 152 -18.04 -1.89 -29.71
CA LYS A 152 -19.13 -1.80 -28.72
C LYS A 152 -19.64 -0.38 -28.56
N LEU A 153 -20.75 -0.04 -29.25
CA LEU A 153 -21.34 1.30 -29.23
C LEU A 153 -21.62 1.82 -27.82
N SER A 154 -22.22 0.99 -26.93
CA SER A 154 -22.57 1.40 -25.56
C SER A 154 -21.33 1.71 -24.70
N LEU A 155 -20.22 0.99 -24.89
CA LEU A 155 -18.94 1.25 -24.22
C LEU A 155 -18.33 2.55 -24.74
N ARG A 156 -18.31 2.74 -26.08
CA ARG A 156 -17.79 3.96 -26.70
C ARG A 156 -18.53 5.21 -26.22
N GLU A 157 -19.88 5.17 -26.24
CA GLU A 157 -20.69 6.29 -25.73
C GLU A 157 -20.41 6.60 -24.27
N TRP A 158 -20.20 5.57 -23.44
CA TRP A 158 -19.89 5.73 -22.03
C TRP A 158 -18.52 6.38 -21.82
N LEU A 159 -17.49 5.96 -22.57
CA LEU A 159 -16.14 6.54 -22.53
C LEU A 159 -16.14 8.01 -23.01
N VAL A 160 -16.87 8.31 -24.09
CA VAL A 160 -17.03 9.69 -24.58
C VAL A 160 -17.72 10.57 -23.53
N SER A 161 -18.80 10.07 -22.90
CA SER A 161 -19.48 10.80 -21.83
C SER A 161 -18.58 11.05 -20.64
N PHE A 162 -17.69 10.12 -20.32
CA PHE A 162 -16.67 10.28 -19.27
C PHE A 162 -15.66 11.38 -19.63
N ALA A 163 -15.14 11.39 -20.85
CA ALA A 163 -14.22 12.42 -21.32
C ALA A 163 -14.85 13.82 -21.27
N ILE A 164 -16.10 13.95 -21.71
CA ILE A 164 -16.84 15.22 -21.67
C ILE A 164 -17.02 15.68 -20.21
N ASN A 165 -17.48 14.81 -19.31
CA ASN A 165 -17.68 15.16 -17.91
C ASN A 165 -16.40 15.66 -17.25
N ARG A 166 -15.25 15.02 -17.51
CA ARG A 166 -13.95 15.47 -17.00
C ARG A 166 -13.57 16.86 -17.50
N THR A 167 -13.81 17.13 -18.79
CA THR A 167 -13.53 18.43 -19.38
C THR A 167 -14.41 19.53 -18.78
N GLU A 168 -15.69 19.23 -18.53
CA GLU A 168 -16.62 20.12 -17.84
C GLU A 168 -16.19 20.41 -16.39
N GLU A 169 -15.57 19.43 -15.71
CA GLU A 169 -14.99 19.58 -14.37
C GLU A 169 -13.62 20.30 -14.38
N GLY A 170 -13.11 20.73 -15.52
CA GLY A 170 -11.80 21.38 -15.66
C GLY A 170 -10.61 20.43 -15.51
N ARG A 171 -10.83 19.12 -15.66
CA ARG A 171 -9.80 18.09 -15.61
C ARG A 171 -9.32 17.72 -17.02
N ASN A 172 -8.15 17.07 -17.10
CA ASN A 172 -7.67 16.53 -18.38
C ASN A 172 -8.64 15.45 -18.89
N TRP A 173 -8.92 15.46 -20.18
CA TRP A 173 -9.76 14.47 -20.87
C TRP A 173 -9.17 13.05 -20.83
N ASN A 174 -7.84 12.91 -20.66
CA ASN A 174 -7.19 11.62 -20.54
C ASN A 174 -7.48 11.00 -19.17
N PHE A 175 -8.36 10.02 -19.18
CA PHE A 175 -8.82 9.29 -17.99
C PHE A 175 -8.18 7.89 -17.83
N LYS A 176 -7.18 7.53 -18.65
CA LYS A 176 -6.52 6.22 -18.58
C LYS A 176 -5.98 5.94 -17.18
N LYS A 177 -5.40 6.95 -16.53
CA LYS A 177 -4.90 6.86 -15.16
C LYS A 177 -6.02 6.58 -14.15
N ASP A 178 -7.16 7.27 -14.25
CA ASP A 178 -8.27 7.04 -13.32
C ASP A 178 -8.87 5.63 -13.47
N ILE A 179 -8.94 5.14 -14.73
CA ILE A 179 -9.35 3.76 -14.99
C ILE A 179 -8.35 2.78 -14.39
N SER A 180 -7.05 3.03 -14.52
CA SER A 180 -6.00 2.18 -13.93
C SER A 180 -6.08 2.19 -12.39
N ASP A 181 -6.18 3.37 -11.78
CA ASP A 181 -6.22 3.52 -10.32
C ASP A 181 -7.46 2.82 -9.71
N LEU A 182 -8.62 2.93 -10.35
CA LEU A 182 -9.81 2.20 -9.91
C LEU A 182 -9.76 0.72 -10.32
N GLY A 183 -9.20 0.41 -11.50
CA GLY A 183 -9.02 -0.96 -11.99
C GLY A 183 -8.22 -1.85 -11.02
N LYS A 184 -7.25 -1.28 -10.30
CA LYS A 184 -6.52 -1.99 -9.23
C LYS A 184 -7.42 -2.52 -8.12
N GLN A 185 -8.62 -1.95 -7.94
CA GLN A 185 -9.59 -2.45 -6.95
C GLN A 185 -10.18 -3.81 -7.35
N VAL A 186 -10.17 -4.18 -8.63
CA VAL A 186 -10.67 -5.48 -9.12
C VAL A 186 -9.91 -6.65 -8.49
N PHE A 187 -8.65 -6.45 -8.15
CA PHE A 187 -7.81 -7.49 -7.54
C PHE A 187 -8.01 -7.62 -6.03
N LYS A 188 -8.73 -6.69 -5.39
CA LYS A 188 -8.96 -6.72 -3.94
C LYS A 188 -10.10 -7.67 -3.56
N GLU A 189 -10.00 -8.26 -2.37
CA GLU A 189 -10.99 -9.19 -1.84
C GLU A 189 -12.37 -8.54 -1.68
N GLU A 190 -12.41 -7.28 -1.23
CA GLU A 190 -13.66 -6.54 -1.06
C GLU A 190 -14.44 -6.42 -2.37
N PHE A 191 -13.75 -6.19 -3.49
CA PHE A 191 -14.42 -6.16 -4.79
C PHE A 191 -14.88 -7.56 -5.20
N LYS A 192 -14.05 -8.58 -5.03
CA LYS A 192 -14.37 -9.96 -5.41
C LYS A 192 -15.56 -10.54 -4.63
N GLU A 193 -15.73 -10.17 -3.37
CA GLU A 193 -16.86 -10.57 -2.54
C GLU A 193 -18.20 -10.06 -3.09
N TYR A 194 -18.20 -8.83 -3.63
CA TYR A 194 -19.41 -8.19 -4.13
C TYR A 194 -19.56 -8.23 -5.65
N SER A 195 -18.51 -8.57 -6.39
CA SER A 195 -18.46 -8.49 -7.85
C SER A 195 -19.61 -9.22 -8.53
N ASP A 196 -19.90 -10.45 -8.12
CA ASP A 196 -20.97 -11.26 -8.69
C ASP A 196 -22.38 -10.67 -8.44
N LYS A 197 -22.57 -10.01 -7.28
CA LYS A 197 -23.85 -9.37 -6.89
C LYS A 197 -24.11 -8.08 -7.67
N ILE A 198 -23.05 -7.35 -8.05
CA ILE A 198 -23.18 -6.04 -8.71
C ILE A 198 -22.93 -6.08 -10.21
N ALA A 199 -22.30 -7.14 -10.72
CA ALA A 199 -21.92 -7.28 -12.14
C ALA A 199 -23.09 -7.03 -13.10
N GLY A 200 -24.26 -7.60 -12.82
CA GLY A 200 -25.45 -7.41 -13.65
C GLY A 200 -25.91 -5.95 -13.76
N LYS A 201 -25.73 -5.15 -12.70
CA LYS A 201 -26.06 -3.72 -12.69
C LYS A 201 -24.98 -2.89 -13.37
N LEU A 202 -23.69 -3.20 -13.13
CA LEU A 202 -22.56 -2.48 -13.73
C LEU A 202 -22.45 -2.71 -15.24
N ASN A 203 -22.84 -3.88 -15.72
CA ASN A 203 -22.90 -4.19 -17.16
C ASN A 203 -24.00 -3.42 -17.89
N ASN A 204 -25.06 -3.01 -17.21
CA ASN A 204 -26.19 -2.32 -17.81
C ASN A 204 -25.96 -0.81 -17.88
N LYS A 205 -25.42 -0.33 -19.01
CA LYS A 205 -25.13 1.10 -19.22
C LYS A 205 -26.38 1.99 -19.17
N GLU A 206 -27.56 1.49 -19.58
CA GLU A 206 -28.84 2.22 -19.46
C GLU A 206 -29.23 2.41 -18.00
N PHE A 207 -29.07 1.38 -17.17
CA PHE A 207 -29.27 1.50 -15.73
C PHE A 207 -28.34 2.57 -15.14
N LEU A 208 -27.06 2.56 -15.51
CA LEU A 208 -26.09 3.54 -14.99
C LEU A 208 -26.42 4.97 -15.44
N LYS A 209 -26.87 5.17 -16.68
CA LYS A 209 -27.34 6.49 -17.18
C LYS A 209 -28.55 6.99 -16.38
N THR A 210 -29.52 6.13 -16.11
CA THR A 210 -30.71 6.48 -15.31
C THR A 210 -30.31 6.80 -13.88
N TYR A 211 -29.47 5.97 -13.28
CA TYR A 211 -28.96 6.18 -11.93
C TYR A 211 -28.16 7.49 -11.80
N LEU A 212 -27.32 7.80 -12.78
CA LEU A 212 -26.60 9.07 -12.84
C LEU A 212 -27.57 10.26 -12.89
N SER A 213 -28.65 10.18 -13.70
CA SER A 213 -29.70 11.19 -13.74
C SER A 213 -30.36 11.42 -12.38
N ASP A 214 -30.63 10.34 -11.65
CA ASP A 214 -31.27 10.44 -10.33
C ASP A 214 -30.30 11.05 -9.29
N LEU A 215 -29.01 10.73 -9.36
CA LEU A 215 -27.99 11.38 -8.54
C LEU A 215 -27.90 12.89 -8.82
N TYR A 216 -28.04 13.30 -10.08
CA TYR A 216 -28.11 14.72 -10.44
C TYR A 216 -29.35 15.41 -9.87
N LYS A 217 -30.52 14.73 -9.87
CA LYS A 217 -31.73 15.27 -9.26
C LYS A 217 -31.56 15.50 -7.75
N ILE A 218 -30.96 14.53 -7.03
CA ILE A 218 -30.68 14.65 -5.59
C ILE A 218 -29.78 15.86 -5.33
N LYS A 219 -28.66 15.96 -6.06
CA LYS A 219 -27.73 17.09 -5.95
C LYS A 219 -28.44 18.41 -6.20
N ASN A 220 -29.10 18.55 -7.35
CA ASN A 220 -29.72 19.80 -7.76
C ASN A 220 -30.84 20.22 -6.82
N HIS A 221 -31.63 19.26 -6.33
CA HIS A 221 -32.68 19.54 -5.35
C HIS A 221 -32.12 20.09 -4.04
N PHE A 222 -31.03 19.48 -3.53
CA PHE A 222 -30.37 19.94 -2.31
C PHE A 222 -29.80 21.36 -2.49
N GLU A 223 -29.03 21.59 -3.56
CA GLU A 223 -28.37 22.87 -3.82
C GLU A 223 -29.37 23.99 -4.11
N SER A 224 -30.41 23.73 -4.92
CA SER A 224 -31.42 24.73 -5.25
C SER A 224 -32.27 25.12 -4.04
N THR A 225 -32.72 24.14 -3.25
CA THR A 225 -33.55 24.40 -2.08
C THR A 225 -32.81 25.22 -1.04
N LEU A 226 -31.55 24.87 -0.72
CA LEU A 226 -30.75 25.66 0.24
C LEU A 226 -30.37 27.03 -0.29
N SER A 227 -30.05 27.16 -1.58
CA SER A 227 -29.77 28.45 -2.19
C SER A 227 -30.98 29.37 -2.17
N GLU A 228 -32.20 28.83 -2.43
CA GLU A 228 -33.46 29.59 -2.35
C GLU A 228 -33.71 30.05 -0.93
N LYS A 229 -33.57 29.17 0.09
CA LYS A 229 -33.73 29.54 1.49
C LYS A 229 -32.69 30.61 1.90
N GLY A 230 -31.44 30.50 1.43
CA GLY A 230 -30.41 31.50 1.62
C GLY A 230 -30.80 32.88 1.06
N LYS A 231 -31.30 32.92 -0.18
CA LYS A 231 -31.79 34.16 -0.82
C LYS A 231 -32.97 34.78 -0.10
N LYS A 232 -33.97 33.96 0.26
CA LYS A 232 -35.14 34.42 1.05
C LYS A 232 -34.74 35.01 2.41
N GLY A 233 -33.76 34.40 3.10
CA GLY A 233 -33.23 34.96 4.37
C GLY A 233 -32.55 36.30 4.18
N LEU A 234 -31.76 36.49 3.10
CA LEU A 234 -31.13 37.77 2.78
C LEU A 234 -32.16 38.85 2.37
N GLU A 235 -33.20 38.47 1.60
CA GLU A 235 -34.30 39.36 1.24
C GLU A 235 -35.05 39.82 2.49
N LEU A 236 -35.34 38.92 3.42
CA LEU A 236 -35.98 39.27 4.67
C LEU A 236 -35.12 40.21 5.53
N ILE A 237 -33.80 39.96 5.65
CA ILE A 237 -32.85 40.85 6.34
C ILE A 237 -32.86 42.24 5.70
N SER A 238 -32.83 42.36 4.38
CA SER A 238 -32.81 43.63 3.68
C SER A 238 -34.16 44.37 3.77
N SER A 239 -35.31 43.68 3.89
CA SER A 239 -36.61 44.30 4.03
C SER A 239 -36.75 45.08 5.34
N TYR A 240 -36.01 44.67 6.38
CA TYR A 240 -35.89 45.41 7.64
C TYR A 240 -34.76 46.46 7.66
N SER A 241 -34.20 46.80 6.50
CA SER A 241 -33.07 47.69 6.36
C SER A 241 -31.85 47.28 7.20
N LEU A 242 -31.65 45.97 7.32
CA LEU A 242 -30.53 45.35 8.03
C LEU A 242 -29.51 44.78 7.04
N THR A 243 -28.28 44.70 7.49
CA THR A 243 -27.19 44.07 6.81
C THR A 243 -26.62 42.89 7.64
N ILE A 244 -25.85 41.99 7.05
CA ILE A 244 -25.22 40.89 7.80
C ILE A 244 -24.34 41.40 8.94
N ASP A 245 -23.74 42.58 8.78
CA ASP A 245 -22.85 43.17 9.77
C ASP A 245 -23.57 43.65 11.05
N ASP A 246 -24.88 43.84 11.00
CA ASP A 246 -25.70 44.21 12.15
C ASP A 246 -25.97 43.05 13.11
N PHE A 247 -25.80 41.82 12.62
CA PHE A 247 -26.03 40.58 13.38
C PHE A 247 -24.79 40.15 14.15
N ILE A 248 -25.02 39.35 15.21
CA ILE A 248 -23.92 38.77 16.00
C ILE A 248 -23.05 37.85 15.12
N TYR A 249 -21.73 37.90 15.31
CA TYR A 249 -20.73 37.16 14.57
C TYR A 249 -20.70 37.42 13.05
N LYS A 250 -21.48 38.36 12.54
CA LYS A 250 -21.46 38.79 11.13
C LYS A 250 -21.53 37.61 10.16
N LEU A 251 -20.55 37.45 9.23
CA LEU A 251 -20.46 36.34 8.28
C LEU A 251 -20.29 34.95 8.93
N GLN A 252 -19.94 34.91 10.22
CA GLN A 252 -19.80 33.64 10.96
C GLN A 252 -21.02 33.32 11.84
N GLY A 253 -22.02 34.19 11.83
CA GLY A 253 -23.26 34.04 12.59
C GLY A 253 -24.42 33.51 11.76
N PRO A 254 -25.65 33.51 12.35
CA PRO A 254 -26.84 32.99 11.70
C PRO A 254 -27.22 33.74 10.42
N ALA A 255 -27.09 35.08 10.38
CA ALA A 255 -27.33 35.88 9.17
C ALA A 255 -26.30 35.58 8.07
N GLY A 256 -25.02 35.38 8.42
CA GLY A 256 -23.97 35.00 7.47
C GLY A 256 -24.15 33.60 6.91
N TYR A 257 -24.92 32.71 7.56
CA TYR A 257 -25.23 31.40 7.05
C TYR A 257 -26.12 31.48 5.82
N PHE A 258 -27.11 32.36 5.78
CA PHE A 258 -27.93 32.61 4.60
C PHE A 258 -27.09 33.09 3.41
N ASP A 259 -26.11 33.96 3.63
CA ASP A 259 -25.19 34.40 2.57
C ASP A 259 -24.37 33.24 1.99
N LYS A 260 -23.85 32.36 2.86
CA LYS A 260 -23.14 31.14 2.43
C LYS A 260 -24.02 30.24 1.59
N LEU A 261 -25.25 29.99 2.02
CA LEU A 261 -26.21 29.16 1.28
C LEU A 261 -26.58 29.80 -0.08
N ALA A 262 -26.85 31.11 -0.09
CA ALA A 262 -27.15 31.84 -1.33
C ALA A 262 -26.02 31.82 -2.34
N LYS A 263 -24.78 31.81 -1.89
CA LYS A 263 -23.56 31.73 -2.70
C LYS A 263 -23.16 30.29 -3.08
N GLY A 264 -23.93 29.27 -2.71
CA GLY A 264 -23.66 27.86 -3.01
C GLY A 264 -22.59 27.22 -2.12
N ASN A 265 -22.31 27.81 -0.95
CA ASN A 265 -21.40 27.22 0.04
C ASN A 265 -22.21 26.42 1.07
N PHE A 266 -22.41 25.13 0.78
CA PHE A 266 -23.23 24.20 1.57
C PHE A 266 -22.40 23.47 2.64
N GLN A 267 -21.88 24.23 3.61
CA GLN A 267 -21.19 23.65 4.78
C GLN A 267 -22.14 23.37 5.92
N PRO A 268 -21.88 22.35 6.77
CA PRO A 268 -22.68 22.10 7.96
C PRO A 268 -22.81 23.34 8.85
N PRO A 269 -23.98 23.58 9.46
CA PRO A 269 -24.17 24.71 10.38
C PRO A 269 -23.28 24.56 11.60
N GLY A 270 -22.44 25.56 11.88
CA GLY A 270 -21.55 25.57 13.05
C GLY A 270 -22.33 25.87 14.36
N ASN A 271 -21.67 25.61 15.52
CA ASN A 271 -22.29 25.79 16.84
C ASN A 271 -22.94 27.16 17.06
N ARG A 272 -22.37 28.25 16.48
CA ARG A 272 -22.93 29.59 16.59
C ARG A 272 -24.31 29.73 15.92
N ILE A 273 -24.53 28.98 14.87
CA ILE A 273 -25.79 28.91 14.12
C ILE A 273 -26.80 28.07 14.90
N LEU A 274 -26.37 26.89 15.37
CA LEU A 274 -27.22 25.96 16.14
C LEU A 274 -27.72 26.59 17.47
N ILE A 275 -26.89 27.39 18.15
CA ILE A 275 -27.29 28.11 19.38
C ILE A 275 -28.35 29.18 19.08
N ALA A 276 -28.35 29.76 17.89
CA ALA A 276 -29.30 30.80 17.51
C ALA A 276 -30.69 30.26 17.14
N LEU A 277 -30.81 28.98 16.76
CA LEU A 277 -32.05 28.36 16.26
C LEU A 277 -33.28 28.55 17.19
N ASN A 278 -33.07 28.43 18.51
CA ASN A 278 -34.15 28.47 19.49
C ASN A 278 -34.00 29.64 20.48
N SER A 279 -33.19 30.64 20.15
CA SER A 279 -32.81 31.73 21.07
C SER A 279 -32.72 33.04 20.31
N PRO A 280 -33.86 33.75 20.15
CA PRO A 280 -33.90 35.05 19.45
C PRO A 280 -32.86 36.08 19.98
N GLU A 281 -32.58 36.03 21.27
CA GLU A 281 -31.57 36.88 21.92
C GLU A 281 -30.12 36.56 21.49
N LYS A 282 -29.88 35.49 20.77
CA LYS A 282 -28.56 35.10 20.24
C LYS A 282 -28.31 35.57 18.80
N TRP A 283 -29.23 36.35 18.23
CA TRP A 283 -29.07 36.91 16.89
C TRP A 283 -28.37 38.29 16.90
N TYR A 284 -28.32 38.95 18.03
CA TYR A 284 -27.71 40.28 18.18
C TYR A 284 -26.73 40.34 19.36
N ALA A 285 -25.80 41.29 19.31
CA ALA A 285 -24.97 41.64 20.46
C ALA A 285 -25.75 42.50 21.44
N LYS A 286 -25.52 42.35 22.75
CA LYS A 286 -26.20 43.17 23.81
C LYS A 286 -26.04 44.67 23.60
N SER A 287 -24.97 45.09 22.94
CA SER A 287 -24.67 46.48 22.60
C SER A 287 -25.16 46.93 21.22
N SER A 288 -25.92 46.11 20.52
CA SER A 288 -26.39 46.43 19.17
C SER A 288 -27.47 47.56 19.22
N THR A 289 -27.30 48.55 18.38
CA THR A 289 -28.27 49.64 18.17
C THR A 289 -29.45 49.21 17.29
N MET A 290 -29.32 48.09 16.59
CA MET A 290 -30.35 47.53 15.70
C MET A 290 -31.17 46.40 16.34
N LYS A 291 -31.08 46.24 17.66
CA LYS A 291 -31.70 45.16 18.42
C LYS A 291 -33.18 44.98 18.10
N ASP A 292 -33.99 46.04 18.20
CA ASP A 292 -35.46 45.98 18.03
C ASP A 292 -35.83 45.51 16.61
N ARG A 293 -35.10 46.00 15.58
CA ARG A 293 -35.32 45.56 14.18
C ARG A 293 -34.91 44.11 13.95
N ILE A 294 -33.87 43.66 14.62
CA ILE A 294 -33.40 42.25 14.52
C ILE A 294 -34.46 41.35 15.20
N GLU A 295 -34.96 41.74 16.40
CA GLU A 295 -36.01 40.98 17.07
C GLU A 295 -37.28 40.89 16.22
N GLU A 296 -37.66 42.00 15.57
CA GLU A 296 -38.81 42.02 14.65
C GLU A 296 -38.61 41.12 13.43
N ALA A 297 -37.44 41.17 12.78
CA ALA A 297 -37.12 40.29 11.66
C ALA A 297 -37.11 38.83 12.06
N VAL A 298 -36.56 38.49 13.24
CA VAL A 298 -36.52 37.13 13.77
C VAL A 298 -37.91 36.64 14.10
N ALA A 299 -38.78 37.48 14.72
CA ALA A 299 -40.17 37.13 15.01
C ALA A 299 -41.05 37.01 13.76
N ASN A 300 -40.69 37.71 12.67
CA ASN A 300 -41.43 37.66 11.39
C ASN A 300 -40.86 36.61 10.39
N GLY A 301 -40.22 35.54 10.89
CA GLY A 301 -39.93 34.36 10.12
C GLY A 301 -38.44 34.14 9.77
N LEU A 302 -37.53 35.05 10.18
CA LEU A 302 -36.12 34.84 9.89
C LEU A 302 -35.55 33.63 10.65
N ASN A 303 -36.02 33.39 11.88
CA ASN A 303 -35.66 32.19 12.63
C ASN A 303 -36.27 30.91 12.04
N ASP A 304 -37.53 30.98 11.60
CA ASP A 304 -38.22 29.85 11.02
C ASP A 304 -37.53 29.41 9.73
N LEU A 305 -37.11 30.37 8.89
CA LEU A 305 -36.28 30.08 7.71
C LEU A 305 -34.94 29.42 8.04
N LEU A 306 -34.33 29.82 9.15
CA LEU A 306 -33.07 29.22 9.61
C LEU A 306 -33.34 27.77 10.07
N VAL A 307 -34.35 27.54 10.87
CA VAL A 307 -34.78 26.19 11.32
C VAL A 307 -35.05 25.30 10.12
N GLU A 308 -35.85 25.78 9.18
CA GLU A 308 -36.13 25.00 7.96
C GLU A 308 -34.89 24.72 7.12
N ALA A 309 -33.96 25.64 7.05
CA ALA A 309 -32.70 25.45 6.31
C ALA A 309 -31.82 24.40 6.97
N VAL A 310 -31.71 24.45 8.31
CA VAL A 310 -30.91 23.50 9.10
C VAL A 310 -31.55 22.12 9.08
N ASP A 311 -32.85 22.01 9.30
CA ASP A 311 -33.60 20.74 9.26
C ASP A 311 -33.50 20.07 7.87
N PHE A 312 -33.65 20.87 6.80
CA PHE A 312 -33.52 20.36 5.44
C PHE A 312 -32.05 19.89 5.19
N PHE A 313 -31.07 20.66 5.67
CA PHE A 313 -29.67 20.30 5.55
C PHE A 313 -29.41 18.97 6.25
N ASP A 314 -29.77 18.83 7.53
CA ASP A 314 -29.49 17.62 8.32
C ASP A 314 -30.14 16.37 7.75
N ASN A 315 -31.39 16.49 7.26
CA ASN A 315 -32.12 15.37 6.69
C ASN A 315 -31.62 14.93 5.31
N ASN A 316 -30.98 15.81 4.54
CA ASN A 316 -30.62 15.52 3.14
C ASN A 316 -29.11 15.53 2.87
N TYR A 317 -28.29 15.99 3.80
CA TYR A 317 -26.83 16.17 3.58
C TYR A 317 -26.10 14.84 3.31
N SER A 318 -26.48 13.78 4.01
CA SER A 318 -25.90 12.45 3.79
C SER A 318 -26.17 11.96 2.36
N ASN A 319 -27.41 12.11 1.86
CA ASN A 319 -27.80 11.75 0.50
C ASN A 319 -27.07 12.63 -0.53
N TYR A 320 -26.91 13.92 -0.26
CA TYR A 320 -26.17 14.85 -1.09
C TYR A 320 -24.70 14.46 -1.21
N LEU A 321 -24.01 14.20 -0.09
CA LEU A 321 -22.61 13.76 -0.08
C LEU A 321 -22.44 12.42 -0.80
N THR A 322 -23.33 11.47 -0.53
CA THR A 322 -23.33 10.16 -1.20
C THR A 322 -23.48 10.32 -2.70
N SER A 323 -24.46 11.15 -3.15
CA SER A 323 -24.66 11.40 -4.57
C SER A 323 -23.44 12.05 -5.24
N LYS A 324 -22.81 12.98 -4.56
CA LYS A 324 -21.58 13.65 -5.04
C LYS A 324 -20.42 12.67 -5.17
N THR A 325 -20.20 11.84 -4.15
CA THR A 325 -19.12 10.83 -4.12
C THR A 325 -19.32 9.77 -5.20
N ILE A 326 -20.54 9.24 -5.35
CA ILE A 326 -20.83 8.23 -6.38
C ILE A 326 -20.61 8.84 -7.78
N ARG A 327 -21.11 10.05 -8.04
CA ARG A 327 -20.98 10.71 -9.34
C ARG A 327 -19.53 10.90 -9.76
N THR A 328 -18.64 11.19 -8.83
CA THR A 328 -17.19 11.35 -9.12
C THR A 328 -16.58 10.08 -9.70
N ASN A 329 -17.10 8.90 -9.29
CA ASN A 329 -16.53 7.61 -9.67
C ASN A 329 -17.43 6.76 -10.59
N ILE A 330 -18.65 7.23 -10.93
CA ILE A 330 -19.63 6.38 -11.61
C ILE A 330 -19.18 5.96 -13.02
N TYR A 331 -18.44 6.82 -13.70
CA TYR A 331 -17.94 6.51 -15.04
C TYR A 331 -16.89 5.39 -14.98
N THR A 332 -15.96 5.46 -14.03
CA THR A 332 -14.96 4.42 -13.81
C THR A 332 -15.59 3.14 -13.25
N LEU A 333 -16.57 3.24 -12.34
CA LEU A 333 -17.35 2.10 -11.85
C LEU A 333 -18.07 1.36 -13.00
N GLY A 334 -18.64 2.12 -13.94
CA GLY A 334 -19.33 1.53 -15.10
C GLY A 334 -18.39 0.78 -16.06
N ILE A 335 -17.07 0.99 -15.97
CA ILE A 335 -16.07 0.30 -16.79
C ILE A 335 -15.47 -0.91 -16.07
N LEU A 336 -15.58 -0.99 -14.73
CA LEU A 336 -14.94 -2.06 -13.95
C LEU A 336 -15.33 -3.46 -14.42
N SER A 337 -16.60 -3.64 -14.79
CA SER A 337 -17.08 -4.95 -15.28
C SER A 337 -16.50 -5.30 -16.66
N ASP A 338 -16.33 -4.29 -17.54
CA ASP A 338 -15.69 -4.48 -18.84
C ASP A 338 -14.20 -4.81 -18.66
N ILE A 339 -13.50 -4.11 -17.75
CA ILE A 339 -12.09 -4.40 -17.39
C ILE A 339 -11.97 -5.82 -16.84
N THR A 340 -12.85 -6.23 -15.93
CA THR A 340 -12.84 -7.59 -15.36
C THR A 340 -13.01 -8.63 -16.48
N GLY A 341 -13.91 -8.36 -17.43
CA GLY A 341 -14.09 -9.22 -18.61
C GLY A 341 -12.82 -9.33 -19.47
N GLU A 342 -12.14 -8.22 -19.73
CA GLU A 342 -10.89 -8.23 -20.50
C GLU A 342 -9.71 -8.88 -19.74
N ILE A 343 -9.63 -8.70 -18.40
CA ILE A 343 -8.66 -9.43 -17.58
C ILE A 343 -8.87 -10.94 -17.73
N LEU A 344 -10.13 -11.41 -17.61
CA LEU A 344 -10.45 -12.84 -17.76
C LEU A 344 -10.13 -13.37 -19.15
N LYS A 345 -10.42 -12.62 -20.22
CA LYS A 345 -10.06 -13.00 -21.57
C LYS A 345 -8.54 -13.10 -21.74
N TYR A 346 -7.81 -12.05 -21.32
CA TYR A 346 -6.36 -12.02 -21.42
C TYR A 346 -5.69 -13.16 -20.66
N THR A 347 -6.12 -13.40 -19.41
CA THR A 347 -5.56 -14.49 -18.59
C THR A 347 -5.86 -15.87 -19.19
N ASN A 348 -7.06 -16.10 -19.73
CA ASN A 348 -7.43 -17.35 -20.38
C ASN A 348 -6.65 -17.60 -21.67
N GLU A 349 -6.53 -16.59 -22.54
CA GLU A 349 -5.79 -16.69 -23.81
C GLU A 349 -4.31 -16.97 -23.61
N ASN A 350 -3.71 -16.42 -22.54
CA ASN A 350 -2.29 -16.59 -22.23
C ASN A 350 -2.04 -17.71 -21.21
N ASN A 351 -3.07 -18.44 -20.81
CA ASN A 351 -3.00 -19.51 -19.82
C ASN A 351 -2.34 -19.04 -18.50
N LEU A 352 -2.74 -17.84 -18.04
CA LEU A 352 -2.24 -17.21 -16.82
C LEU A 352 -3.20 -17.43 -15.66
N PHE A 353 -2.63 -17.57 -14.47
CA PHE A 353 -3.38 -17.58 -13.20
C PHE A 353 -2.82 -16.50 -12.28
N LEU A 354 -3.63 -15.52 -11.91
CA LEU A 354 -3.20 -14.44 -11.04
C LEU A 354 -3.03 -14.93 -9.60
N ILE A 355 -1.91 -14.59 -8.96
CA ILE A 355 -1.64 -14.99 -7.58
C ILE A 355 -2.73 -14.49 -6.61
N ASN A 356 -3.24 -13.28 -6.83
CA ASN A 356 -4.29 -12.67 -6.02
C ASN A 356 -5.65 -13.38 -6.16
N ASP A 357 -5.82 -14.23 -7.16
CA ASP A 357 -7.05 -15.00 -7.34
C ASP A 357 -7.04 -16.32 -6.58
N ALA A 358 -5.88 -16.80 -6.16
CA ALA A 358 -5.72 -18.10 -5.52
C ALA A 358 -6.60 -18.27 -4.29
N SER A 359 -6.54 -17.31 -3.36
CA SER A 359 -7.33 -17.34 -2.12
C SER A 359 -8.82 -17.19 -2.37
N ALA A 360 -9.21 -16.28 -3.27
CA ALA A 360 -10.60 -16.07 -3.65
C ALA A 360 -11.20 -17.27 -4.37
N PHE A 361 -10.43 -17.90 -5.26
CA PHE A 361 -10.82 -19.08 -5.99
C PHE A 361 -11.09 -20.29 -5.06
N LEU A 362 -10.17 -20.55 -4.13
CA LEU A 362 -10.35 -21.58 -3.11
C LEU A 362 -11.54 -21.28 -2.20
N ASN A 363 -11.73 -20.04 -1.80
CA ASN A 363 -12.86 -19.64 -0.99
C ASN A 363 -14.20 -19.95 -1.67
N LYS A 364 -14.33 -19.65 -2.98
CA LYS A 364 -15.54 -20.02 -3.76
C LYS A 364 -15.79 -21.51 -3.81
N ILE A 365 -14.74 -22.34 -3.89
CA ILE A 365 -14.88 -23.80 -3.85
C ILE A 365 -15.39 -24.27 -2.51
N ILE A 366 -14.91 -23.67 -1.40
CA ILE A 366 -15.32 -24.01 -0.04
C ILE A 366 -16.78 -23.62 0.21
N GLU A 367 -17.17 -22.41 -0.18
CA GLU A 367 -18.52 -21.89 0.02
C GLU A 367 -19.59 -22.71 -0.72
N ASN A 368 -19.24 -23.31 -1.85
CA ASN A 368 -20.16 -24.08 -2.69
C ASN A 368 -20.23 -25.59 -2.35
N ASN A 369 -19.38 -26.07 -1.42
CA ASN A 369 -19.31 -27.49 -1.06
C ASN A 369 -19.12 -27.67 0.46
N ASP A 370 -19.92 -28.51 1.10
CA ASP A 370 -19.89 -28.75 2.56
C ASP A 370 -18.59 -29.41 3.05
N ALA A 371 -17.89 -30.15 2.21
CA ALA A 371 -16.57 -30.71 2.50
C ALA A 371 -15.78 -30.93 1.19
N PRO A 372 -15.08 -29.91 0.69
CA PRO A 372 -14.31 -30.05 -0.53
C PRO A 372 -13.24 -31.14 -0.37
N PHE A 373 -13.22 -32.10 -1.26
CA PHE A 373 -12.22 -33.16 -1.37
C PHE A 373 -10.75 -32.66 -1.27
N ILE A 374 -10.51 -31.43 -1.73
CA ILE A 374 -9.22 -30.75 -1.61
C ILE A 374 -8.80 -30.61 -0.14
N TYR A 375 -9.75 -30.25 0.74
CA TYR A 375 -9.51 -30.03 2.15
C TYR A 375 -9.42 -31.34 2.92
N GLU A 376 -10.17 -32.37 2.52
CA GLU A 376 -10.04 -33.70 3.10
C GLU A 376 -8.62 -34.24 2.88
N LYS A 377 -8.11 -34.20 1.65
CA LYS A 377 -6.74 -34.64 1.34
C LYS A 377 -5.69 -33.79 2.06
N THR A 378 -5.85 -32.49 2.08
CA THR A 378 -4.88 -31.58 2.71
C THR A 378 -4.89 -31.76 4.24
N GLY A 379 -6.08 -31.85 4.85
CA GLY A 379 -6.23 -32.02 6.30
C GLY A 379 -5.81 -33.40 6.80
N ASN A 380 -5.90 -34.44 5.96
CA ASN A 380 -5.36 -35.76 6.27
C ASN A 380 -3.82 -35.81 6.16
N TYR A 381 -3.20 -34.87 5.43
CA TYR A 381 -1.75 -34.79 5.30
C TYR A 381 -1.12 -33.92 6.38
N PHE A 382 -1.68 -32.72 6.62
CA PHE A 382 -1.19 -31.79 7.63
C PHE A 382 -2.02 -31.88 8.90
N HIS A 383 -1.35 -32.17 10.02
CA HIS A 383 -1.95 -32.30 11.33
C HIS A 383 -1.82 -31.02 12.16
N HIS A 384 -0.74 -30.26 11.98
CA HIS A 384 -0.44 -29.07 12.76
C HIS A 384 -0.29 -27.86 11.83
N PHE A 385 -1.03 -26.80 12.11
CA PHE A 385 -0.97 -25.54 11.37
C PHE A 385 -0.36 -24.46 12.27
N MET A 386 0.70 -23.84 11.79
CA MET A 386 1.40 -22.75 12.47
C MET A 386 1.42 -21.52 11.55
N ILE A 387 0.77 -20.44 11.98
CA ILE A 387 0.63 -19.21 11.16
C ILE A 387 1.36 -18.08 11.87
N ASP A 388 2.39 -17.54 11.24
CA ASP A 388 3.14 -16.37 11.71
C ASP A 388 2.64 -15.10 11.02
N GLU A 389 2.84 -13.95 11.68
CA GLU A 389 2.38 -12.62 11.25
C GLU A 389 0.88 -12.61 10.87
N PHE A 390 0.08 -13.27 11.69
CA PHE A 390 -1.35 -13.51 11.42
C PHE A 390 -2.17 -12.24 11.23
N GLN A 391 -1.75 -11.10 11.79
CA GLN A 391 -2.39 -9.80 11.58
C GLN A 391 -2.36 -9.35 10.11
N ASP A 392 -1.49 -9.94 9.30
CA ASP A 392 -1.37 -9.65 7.86
C ASP A 392 -2.12 -10.69 6.99
N THR A 393 -2.95 -11.53 7.61
CA THR A 393 -3.82 -12.49 6.91
C THR A 393 -5.08 -11.82 6.41
N SER A 394 -5.50 -12.14 5.19
CA SER A 394 -6.74 -11.64 4.60
C SER A 394 -7.98 -12.45 5.00
N GLY A 395 -9.17 -11.92 4.71
CA GLY A 395 -10.43 -12.60 4.97
C GLY A 395 -10.54 -13.95 4.24
N PHE A 396 -10.20 -13.99 2.96
CA PHE A 396 -10.23 -15.22 2.17
C PHE A 396 -9.15 -16.22 2.60
N GLN A 397 -7.95 -15.74 2.92
CA GLN A 397 -6.91 -16.62 3.44
C GLN A 397 -7.34 -17.29 4.75
N TRP A 398 -7.95 -16.53 5.67
CA TRP A 398 -8.49 -17.09 6.90
C TRP A 398 -9.60 -18.10 6.65
N ASN A 399 -10.59 -17.76 5.83
CA ASN A 399 -11.68 -18.67 5.48
C ASN A 399 -11.17 -19.99 4.88
N ASN A 400 -10.04 -19.95 4.17
CA ASN A 400 -9.38 -21.13 3.63
C ASN A 400 -8.63 -21.95 4.69
N PHE A 401 -8.01 -21.32 5.70
CA PHE A 401 -7.33 -22.06 6.78
C PHE A 401 -8.27 -22.61 7.85
N ARG A 402 -9.36 -21.90 8.13
CA ARG A 402 -10.28 -22.24 9.20
C ARG A 402 -10.77 -23.71 9.18
N PRO A 403 -11.27 -24.24 8.05
CA PRO A 403 -11.71 -25.65 7.98
C PRO A 403 -10.59 -26.63 8.30
N LEU A 404 -9.36 -26.35 7.86
CA LEU A 404 -8.19 -27.21 8.13
C LEU A 404 -7.86 -27.23 9.62
N ILE A 405 -7.89 -26.07 10.27
CA ILE A 405 -7.64 -25.96 11.72
C ILE A 405 -8.76 -26.63 12.52
N VAL A 406 -10.03 -26.47 12.13
CA VAL A 406 -11.16 -27.16 12.78
C VAL A 406 -11.01 -28.68 12.68
N ASN A 407 -10.68 -29.21 11.49
CA ASN A 407 -10.42 -30.63 11.30
C ASN A 407 -9.23 -31.14 12.14
N SER A 408 -8.13 -30.39 12.17
CA SER A 408 -6.96 -30.73 12.98
C SER A 408 -7.31 -30.80 14.48
N LEU A 409 -8.04 -29.83 15.00
CA LEU A 409 -8.50 -29.82 16.40
C LEU A 409 -9.43 -30.98 16.70
N ALA A 410 -10.33 -31.34 15.79
CA ALA A 410 -11.22 -32.50 15.93
C ALA A 410 -10.45 -33.83 15.98
N GLN A 411 -9.29 -33.90 15.33
CA GLN A 411 -8.37 -35.04 15.37
C GLN A 411 -7.39 -34.99 16.58
N ASN A 412 -7.57 -34.07 17.51
CA ASN A 412 -6.73 -33.85 18.69
C ASN A 412 -5.30 -33.38 18.40
N PHE A 413 -5.07 -32.60 17.37
CA PHE A 413 -3.78 -31.96 17.09
C PHE A 413 -3.78 -30.50 17.51
N ASP A 414 -2.64 -30.03 18.00
CA ASP A 414 -2.44 -28.65 18.41
C ASP A 414 -2.08 -27.75 17.24
N ASN A 415 -2.60 -26.51 17.28
CA ASN A 415 -2.35 -25.48 16.26
C ASN A 415 -1.88 -24.18 16.90
N LEU A 416 -1.19 -23.35 16.13
CA LEU A 416 -0.57 -22.12 16.63
C LEU A 416 -0.81 -20.95 15.67
N ILE A 417 -1.32 -19.86 16.21
CA ILE A 417 -1.43 -18.58 15.55
C ILE A 417 -0.57 -17.57 16.31
N VAL A 418 0.30 -16.83 15.63
CA VAL A 418 1.14 -15.81 16.23
C VAL A 418 0.98 -14.50 15.47
N GLY A 419 0.74 -13.41 16.19
CA GLY A 419 0.58 -12.10 15.55
C GLY A 419 0.54 -10.95 16.56
N ASP A 420 0.52 -9.73 16.00
CA ASP A 420 0.36 -8.47 16.73
C ASP A 420 -0.46 -7.48 15.91
N ALA A 421 -1.69 -7.22 16.29
CA ALA A 421 -2.57 -6.29 15.59
C ALA A 421 -1.95 -4.88 15.41
N LYS A 422 -1.09 -4.44 16.36
CA LYS A 422 -0.37 -3.17 16.30
C LYS A 422 0.69 -3.09 15.18
N GLN A 423 1.11 -4.24 14.64
CA GLN A 423 2.10 -4.36 13.57
C GLN A 423 1.46 -4.58 12.18
N SER A 424 0.12 -4.56 12.07
CA SER A 424 -0.56 -4.68 10.77
C SER A 424 -0.33 -3.43 9.94
N ILE A 425 0.39 -3.56 8.81
CA ILE A 425 0.74 -2.47 7.89
C ILE A 425 0.34 -2.74 6.44
N TYR A 426 -0.30 -3.88 6.16
CA TYR A 426 -0.66 -4.32 4.81
C TYR A 426 -2.16 -4.23 4.51
N ARG A 427 -2.91 -3.36 5.19
CA ARG A 427 -4.36 -3.20 4.96
C ARG A 427 -4.71 -2.91 3.49
N TRP A 428 -3.82 -2.25 2.77
CA TRP A 428 -3.96 -1.99 1.34
C TRP A 428 -3.92 -3.27 0.47
N ARG A 429 -3.48 -4.42 1.04
CA ARG A 429 -3.53 -5.77 0.46
C ARG A 429 -4.72 -6.59 0.96
N SER A 430 -5.80 -5.96 1.41
CA SER A 430 -6.99 -6.60 2.00
C SER A 430 -6.71 -7.42 3.26
N THR A 431 -5.61 -7.17 3.98
CA THR A 431 -5.37 -7.79 5.27
C THR A 431 -6.27 -7.20 6.35
N ASN A 432 -6.73 -8.01 7.29
CA ASN A 432 -7.66 -7.59 8.32
C ASN A 432 -7.20 -8.06 9.71
N TRP A 433 -6.64 -7.15 10.51
CA TRP A 433 -6.20 -7.41 11.87
C TRP A 433 -7.34 -7.79 12.83
N GLU A 434 -8.60 -7.44 12.53
CA GLU A 434 -9.78 -7.79 13.32
C GLU A 434 -10.00 -9.31 13.35
N ILE A 435 -9.48 -10.04 12.36
CA ILE A 435 -9.50 -11.50 12.36
C ILE A 435 -8.77 -12.03 13.59
N LEU A 436 -7.59 -11.48 13.92
CA LEU A 436 -6.79 -11.86 15.10
C LEU A 436 -7.46 -11.45 16.43
N THR A 437 -8.14 -10.30 16.47
CA THR A 437 -8.64 -9.73 17.72
C THR A 437 -10.08 -10.13 18.04
N GLU A 438 -10.89 -10.47 17.03
CA GLU A 438 -12.32 -10.72 17.19
C GLU A 438 -12.75 -12.05 16.54
N LYS A 439 -12.50 -12.22 15.23
CA LYS A 439 -13.12 -13.29 14.42
C LYS A 439 -12.69 -14.68 14.88
N VAL A 440 -11.40 -14.89 15.15
CA VAL A 440 -10.89 -16.19 15.66
C VAL A 440 -11.57 -16.56 16.96
N TYR A 441 -11.81 -15.61 17.87
CA TYR A 441 -12.46 -15.89 19.16
C TYR A 441 -13.94 -16.18 19.04
N SER A 442 -14.62 -15.67 18.03
CA SER A 442 -16.05 -15.94 17.79
C SER A 442 -16.29 -17.27 17.06
N GLU A 443 -15.30 -17.78 16.34
CA GLU A 443 -15.42 -18.97 15.47
C GLU A 443 -14.98 -20.27 16.11
N PHE A 444 -14.30 -20.23 17.27
CA PHE A 444 -13.85 -21.41 18.00
C PHE A 444 -14.41 -21.42 19.43
N PHE A 445 -14.62 -22.61 19.98
CA PHE A 445 -15.03 -22.78 21.38
C PHE A 445 -13.94 -22.25 22.32
N LYS A 446 -14.33 -21.52 23.36
CA LYS A 446 -13.41 -20.90 24.32
C LYS A 446 -12.48 -21.93 24.98
N GLU A 447 -12.96 -23.13 25.22
CA GLU A 447 -12.21 -24.24 25.85
C GLU A 447 -11.09 -24.78 24.93
N SER A 448 -11.24 -24.63 23.62
CA SER A 448 -10.23 -25.03 22.63
C SER A 448 -9.16 -23.95 22.40
N ILE A 449 -9.34 -22.74 22.91
CA ILE A 449 -8.42 -21.63 22.74
C ILE A 449 -7.48 -21.54 23.95
N ASN A 450 -6.19 -21.39 23.67
CA ASN A 450 -5.15 -21.08 24.65
C ASN A 450 -4.50 -19.73 24.34
N ASN A 451 -4.81 -18.70 25.13
CA ASN A 451 -4.26 -17.36 24.94
C ASN A 451 -2.91 -17.20 25.64
N VAL A 452 -1.92 -16.73 24.92
CA VAL A 452 -0.58 -16.43 25.43
C VAL A 452 -0.19 -15.03 25.02
N THR A 453 0.18 -14.17 25.97
CA THR A 453 0.70 -12.83 25.68
C THR A 453 2.20 -12.80 25.99
N LEU A 454 3.00 -12.37 25.02
CA LEU A 454 4.43 -12.15 25.18
C LEU A 454 4.69 -10.65 25.34
N ASN A 455 4.98 -10.24 26.57
CA ASN A 455 5.20 -8.83 26.93
C ASN A 455 6.65 -8.48 27.29
N VAL A 456 7.56 -9.45 27.27
CA VAL A 456 8.98 -9.23 27.57
C VAL A 456 9.74 -8.90 26.30
N ASN A 457 10.22 -7.67 26.17
CA ASN A 457 11.07 -7.27 25.03
C ASN A 457 12.52 -7.71 25.28
N ARG A 458 13.07 -8.48 24.33
CA ARG A 458 14.44 -8.99 24.33
C ARG A 458 15.30 -8.44 23.19
N ARG A 459 14.83 -7.39 22.52
CA ARG A 459 15.50 -6.77 21.37
C ARG A 459 16.08 -5.41 21.73
N SER A 460 15.32 -4.59 22.45
CA SER A 460 15.60 -3.18 22.65
C SER A 460 16.16 -2.90 24.03
N SER A 461 16.94 -1.82 24.14
CA SER A 461 17.41 -1.29 25.43
C SER A 461 16.26 -0.67 26.21
N ARG A 462 16.40 -0.60 27.54
CA ARG A 462 15.35 -0.18 28.47
C ARG A 462 14.78 1.20 28.15
N ASN A 463 15.64 2.19 27.89
CA ASN A 463 15.18 3.56 27.58
C ASN A 463 14.29 3.61 26.32
N ILE A 464 14.53 2.75 25.31
CA ILE A 464 13.70 2.65 24.12
C ILE A 464 12.33 2.04 24.47
N ILE A 465 12.33 1.00 25.31
CA ILE A 465 11.10 0.32 25.72
C ILE A 465 10.23 1.29 26.54
N ASP A 466 10.80 1.98 27.52
CA ASP A 466 10.09 2.92 28.40
C ASP A 466 9.53 4.09 27.62
N PHE A 467 10.30 4.61 26.64
CA PHE A 467 9.80 5.64 25.71
C PHE A 467 8.61 5.12 24.89
N ASN A 468 8.74 3.94 24.27
CA ASN A 468 7.68 3.38 23.45
C ASN A 468 6.42 3.08 24.27
N ASN A 469 6.56 2.53 25.48
CA ASN A 469 5.45 2.28 26.38
C ASN A 469 4.69 3.58 26.66
N SER A 470 5.40 4.63 27.05
CA SER A 470 4.81 5.94 27.38
C SER A 470 4.17 6.58 26.15
N PHE A 471 4.89 6.58 25.03
CA PHE A 471 4.46 7.22 23.78
C PHE A 471 3.19 6.56 23.23
N PHE A 472 3.20 5.23 23.00
CA PHE A 472 2.07 4.56 22.39
C PHE A 472 0.85 4.48 23.30
N THR A 473 1.02 4.38 24.61
CA THR A 473 -0.10 4.47 25.56
C THR A 473 -0.77 5.86 25.46
N ARG A 474 0.01 6.93 25.39
CA ARG A 474 -0.54 8.28 25.31
C ARG A 474 -1.10 8.60 23.94
N ALA A 475 -0.39 8.22 22.89
CA ALA A 475 -0.80 8.47 21.52
C ALA A 475 -2.12 7.76 21.17
N SER A 476 -2.32 6.51 21.59
CA SER A 476 -3.56 5.79 21.36
C SER A 476 -4.77 6.46 22.01
N GLN A 477 -4.62 7.00 23.23
CA GLN A 477 -5.66 7.75 23.91
C GLN A 477 -6.01 9.06 23.19
N ILE A 478 -4.99 9.84 22.78
CA ILE A 478 -5.18 11.09 22.05
C ILE A 478 -5.88 10.83 20.72
N LEU A 479 -5.43 9.83 19.98
CA LEU A 479 -6.04 9.45 18.69
C LEU A 479 -7.48 8.96 18.85
N GLN A 480 -7.77 8.17 19.89
CA GLN A 480 -9.13 7.72 20.17
C GLN A 480 -10.04 8.90 20.51
N ASN A 481 -9.60 9.83 21.34
CA ASN A 481 -10.38 11.01 21.68
C ASN A 481 -10.68 11.87 20.45
N LYS A 482 -9.66 12.14 19.62
CA LYS A 482 -9.84 12.88 18.36
C LYS A 482 -10.80 12.16 17.41
N PHE A 483 -10.68 10.86 17.28
CA PHE A 483 -11.58 10.05 16.47
C PHE A 483 -13.01 10.06 17.00
N ASN A 484 -13.20 10.01 18.32
CA ASN A 484 -14.52 10.11 18.95
C ASN A 484 -15.15 11.50 18.77
N ASP A 485 -14.34 12.57 18.79
CA ASP A 485 -14.83 13.91 18.46
C ASP A 485 -15.38 13.98 17.02
N GLU A 486 -14.69 13.36 16.06
CA GLU A 486 -15.15 13.23 14.68
C GLU A 486 -16.39 12.33 14.56
N LEU A 487 -16.44 11.21 15.31
CA LEU A 487 -17.59 10.30 15.35
C LEU A 487 -18.83 10.93 15.99
N SER A 488 -18.67 11.95 16.80
CA SER A 488 -19.82 12.58 17.51
C SER A 488 -20.93 13.06 16.56
N GLY A 489 -20.56 13.43 15.32
CA GLY A 489 -21.50 13.75 14.25
C GLY A 489 -22.26 12.53 13.68
N PHE A 490 -21.84 11.30 13.97
CA PHE A 490 -22.37 10.06 13.43
C PHE A 490 -22.89 9.10 14.52
N MET A 491 -23.13 9.57 15.73
CA MET A 491 -23.52 8.77 16.90
C MET A 491 -24.78 7.91 16.74
N LYS A 492 -25.60 8.17 15.72
CA LYS A 492 -26.78 7.36 15.40
C LYS A 492 -26.45 6.10 14.57
N HIS A 493 -25.19 5.91 14.15
CA HIS A 493 -24.80 4.74 13.37
C HIS A 493 -24.57 3.54 14.31
N PRO A 494 -25.08 2.33 13.99
CA PRO A 494 -24.96 1.15 14.87
C PRO A 494 -23.53 0.74 15.23
N GLU A 495 -22.57 1.07 14.38
CA GLU A 495 -21.15 0.75 14.59
C GLU A 495 -20.37 1.81 15.39
N ALA A 496 -20.97 2.97 15.70
CA ALA A 496 -20.28 4.05 16.38
C ALA A 496 -19.78 3.62 17.77
N ASP A 497 -20.57 2.87 18.51
CA ASP A 497 -20.21 2.37 19.85
C ASP A 497 -19.00 1.41 19.78
N LYS A 498 -18.93 0.55 18.75
CA LYS A 498 -17.79 -0.34 18.53
C LYS A 498 -16.52 0.44 18.22
N LEU A 499 -16.62 1.47 17.39
CA LEU A 499 -15.48 2.28 16.94
C LEU A 499 -14.97 3.21 18.05
N ALA A 500 -15.82 3.62 18.99
CA ALA A 500 -15.50 4.56 20.07
C ALA A 500 -14.39 4.09 21.05
N GLY A 501 -14.04 2.80 21.06
CA GLY A 501 -12.96 2.23 21.87
C GLY A 501 -11.89 1.49 21.08
N ASN A 502 -12.03 1.40 19.77
CA ASN A 502 -11.29 0.44 18.94
C ASN A 502 -9.76 0.65 18.97
N ILE A 503 -9.29 1.91 18.90
CA ILE A 503 -7.86 2.24 18.91
C ILE A 503 -7.25 1.85 20.25
N VAL A 504 -7.85 2.25 21.37
CA VAL A 504 -7.34 1.91 22.71
C VAL A 504 -7.36 0.41 22.96
N ASN A 505 -8.39 -0.30 22.48
CA ASN A 505 -8.50 -1.74 22.61
C ASN A 505 -7.37 -2.49 21.90
N VAL A 506 -6.95 -2.03 20.70
CA VAL A 506 -5.82 -2.62 19.97
C VAL A 506 -4.51 -2.41 20.73
N TYR A 507 -4.35 -1.27 21.41
CA TYR A 507 -3.14 -0.92 22.15
C TYR A 507 -3.18 -1.28 23.64
N HIS A 508 -4.19 -2.03 24.13
CA HIS A 508 -4.33 -2.35 25.54
C HIS A 508 -3.12 -3.15 26.10
N ASP A 509 -2.46 -3.95 25.26
CA ASP A 509 -1.29 -4.78 25.58
C ASP A 509 0.04 -4.19 25.08
N VAL A 510 0.09 -2.87 24.89
CA VAL A 510 1.28 -2.19 24.35
C VAL A 510 2.47 -2.21 25.32
N TRP A 511 2.20 -2.30 26.61
CA TRP A 511 3.22 -2.24 27.65
C TRP A 511 4.13 -3.47 27.62
N GLN A 512 5.44 -3.21 27.48
CA GLN A 512 6.48 -4.24 27.49
C GLN A 512 7.41 -4.07 28.68
N SER A 513 7.85 -5.19 29.25
CA SER A 513 8.92 -5.23 30.26
C SER A 513 10.26 -5.60 29.62
N SER A 514 11.37 -5.28 30.31
CA SER A 514 12.73 -5.70 29.96
C SER A 514 13.27 -6.59 31.07
N GLU A 515 13.74 -7.79 30.72
CA GLU A 515 14.40 -8.72 31.64
C GLU A 515 15.92 -8.80 31.41
N MET A 516 16.49 -7.89 30.61
CA MET A 516 17.91 -7.96 30.25
C MET A 516 18.74 -6.91 31.03
N PRO A 517 19.40 -7.29 32.12
CA PRO A 517 20.23 -6.37 32.92
C PRO A 517 21.34 -5.71 32.11
N ALA A 518 21.86 -6.40 31.09
CA ALA A 518 22.92 -5.88 30.21
C ALA A 518 22.52 -4.65 29.40
N TYR A 519 21.21 -4.35 29.28
CA TYR A 519 20.69 -3.19 28.57
C TYR A 519 20.08 -2.13 29.49
N GLU A 520 20.24 -2.28 30.82
CA GLU A 520 19.76 -1.31 31.79
C GLU A 520 20.53 0.02 31.63
N GLY A 521 19.81 1.13 31.54
CA GLY A 521 20.38 2.46 31.30
C GLY A 521 20.89 2.72 29.88
N ARG A 522 20.82 1.76 28.97
CA ARG A 522 21.21 1.91 27.55
C ARG A 522 20.02 2.28 26.70
N GLY A 523 20.33 2.82 25.51
CA GLY A 523 19.36 3.30 24.55
C GLY A 523 19.17 4.82 24.66
N TYR A 524 18.91 5.44 23.53
CA TYR A 524 18.76 6.89 23.43
C TYR A 524 17.65 7.24 22.45
N VAL A 525 16.80 8.18 22.87
CA VAL A 525 15.73 8.74 22.03
C VAL A 525 15.92 10.25 21.99
N LYS A 526 16.00 10.83 20.79
CA LYS A 526 16.10 12.27 20.54
C LYS A 526 14.97 12.69 19.63
N ILE A 527 14.22 13.71 20.03
CA ILE A 527 13.14 14.27 19.23
C ILE A 527 13.57 15.70 18.84
N ARG A 528 13.50 16.00 17.56
CA ARG A 528 13.69 17.36 17.03
C ARG A 528 12.43 17.78 16.30
N PHE A 529 11.95 18.97 16.58
CA PHE A 529 10.89 19.63 15.83
C PHE A 529 11.55 20.61 14.85
N ILE A 530 11.26 20.43 13.57
CA ILE A 530 11.84 21.20 12.47
C ILE A 530 10.70 21.89 11.73
N ASP A 531 10.88 23.16 11.33
CA ASP A 531 9.91 23.84 10.49
C ASP A 531 10.02 23.31 9.05
N THR A 532 8.99 22.65 8.59
CA THR A 532 8.97 22.00 7.26
C THR A 532 8.73 22.96 6.11
N ARG A 533 8.62 24.25 6.34
CA ARG A 533 8.47 25.24 5.27
C ARG A 533 9.71 25.36 4.38
N GLU A 534 10.88 24.93 4.88
CA GLU A 534 12.12 24.85 4.12
C GLU A 534 12.63 23.41 4.08
N ASP A 535 12.48 22.75 2.93
CA ASP A 535 12.95 21.39 2.67
C ASP A 535 14.45 21.21 2.92
N SER A 536 15.24 22.28 2.70
CA SER A 536 16.66 22.35 2.95
C SER A 536 17.03 22.13 4.42
N GLU A 537 16.22 22.60 5.37
CA GLU A 537 16.50 22.48 6.80
C GLU A 537 16.42 21.01 7.29
N VAL A 538 15.44 20.27 6.81
CA VAL A 538 15.29 18.84 7.12
C VAL A 538 16.50 18.05 6.63
N LYS A 539 16.93 18.30 5.39
CA LYS A 539 18.06 17.62 4.73
C LYS A 539 19.39 17.94 5.43
N ASN A 540 19.62 19.20 5.78
CA ASN A 540 20.85 19.60 6.50
C ASN A 540 20.91 18.99 7.91
N ASN A 541 19.78 18.99 8.66
CA ASN A 541 19.70 18.33 9.96
C ASN A 541 19.99 16.83 9.86
N LEU A 542 19.59 16.17 8.76
CA LEU A 542 19.89 14.75 8.54
C LEU A 542 21.40 14.53 8.37
N VAL A 543 22.09 15.36 7.59
CA VAL A 543 23.54 15.30 7.43
C VAL A 543 24.26 15.43 8.77
N ASP A 544 23.83 16.39 9.61
CA ASP A 544 24.41 16.60 10.94
C ASP A 544 24.19 15.36 11.84
N ILE A 545 23.02 14.75 11.79
CA ILE A 545 22.72 13.50 12.54
C ILE A 545 23.63 12.36 12.06
N LEU A 546 23.81 12.21 10.75
CA LEU A 546 24.68 11.18 10.19
C LEU A 546 26.13 11.36 10.58
N LYS A 547 26.63 12.59 10.60
CA LYS A 547 27.97 12.93 11.11
C LYS A 547 28.09 12.60 12.61
N GLU A 548 27.11 13.04 13.43
CA GLU A 548 27.08 12.76 14.89
C GLU A 548 27.10 11.23 15.16
N LEU A 549 26.38 10.44 14.39
CA LEU A 549 26.35 8.99 14.55
C LEU A 549 27.69 8.34 14.16
N GLN A 550 28.31 8.79 13.06
CA GLN A 550 29.63 8.28 12.63
C GLN A 550 30.73 8.65 13.63
N ASP A 551 30.73 9.87 14.19
CA ASP A 551 31.64 10.28 15.27
C ASP A 551 31.48 9.41 16.54
N LYS A 552 30.29 8.86 16.79
CA LYS A 552 30.01 7.89 17.86
C LYS A 552 30.41 6.44 17.49
N GLY A 553 30.94 6.20 16.30
CA GLY A 553 31.41 4.90 15.83
C GLY A 553 30.34 4.00 15.21
N TYR A 554 29.13 4.51 14.91
CA TYR A 554 28.13 3.74 14.17
C TYR A 554 28.54 3.62 12.70
N ARG A 555 28.42 2.40 12.15
CA ARG A 555 28.69 2.15 10.72
C ARG A 555 27.43 2.46 9.92
N LEU A 556 27.57 2.81 8.64
CA LEU A 556 26.42 3.11 7.77
C LEU A 556 25.38 1.98 7.78
N LYS A 557 25.80 0.73 7.77
CA LYS A 557 24.91 -0.44 7.82
C LYS A 557 24.11 -0.59 9.14
N ASP A 558 24.50 0.14 10.18
CA ASP A 558 23.83 0.15 11.48
C ASP A 558 22.80 1.30 11.57
N ILE A 559 22.70 2.14 10.52
CA ILE A 559 21.82 3.31 10.44
C ILE A 559 20.70 3.04 9.41
N ALA A 560 19.48 3.27 9.83
CA ALA A 560 18.30 3.21 8.94
C ALA A 560 17.52 4.53 8.99
N ILE A 561 17.11 5.03 7.83
CA ILE A 561 16.27 6.21 7.68
C ILE A 561 14.88 5.73 7.27
N LEU A 562 13.85 6.06 8.06
CA LEU A 562 12.47 5.71 7.77
C LEU A 562 11.70 6.96 7.36
N THR A 563 10.97 6.86 6.23
CA THR A 563 10.14 7.94 5.69
C THR A 563 8.69 7.50 5.59
N ARG A 564 7.76 8.45 5.55
CA ARG A 564 6.33 8.15 5.42
C ARG A 564 5.95 7.78 3.99
N LYS A 565 6.58 8.42 2.99
CA LYS A 565 6.30 8.24 1.56
C LYS A 565 7.56 7.82 0.82
N LYS A 566 7.39 7.09 -0.28
CA LYS A 566 8.50 6.69 -1.17
C LYS A 566 9.23 7.90 -1.75
N ASP A 567 8.49 8.92 -2.21
CA ASP A 567 9.08 10.14 -2.78
C ASP A 567 9.97 10.89 -1.78
N GLU A 568 9.63 10.88 -0.50
CA GLU A 568 10.48 11.44 0.57
C GLU A 568 11.78 10.64 0.69
N GLY A 569 11.69 9.30 0.64
CA GLY A 569 12.84 8.41 0.68
C GLY A 569 13.77 8.63 -0.51
N LYS A 570 13.20 8.73 -1.72
CA LYS A 570 13.94 9.06 -2.95
C LYS A 570 14.63 10.41 -2.83
N GLY A 571 13.89 11.46 -2.44
CA GLY A 571 14.46 12.81 -2.30
C GLY A 571 15.59 12.91 -1.27
N ILE A 572 15.57 12.08 -0.20
CA ILE A 572 16.66 11.98 0.76
C ILE A 572 17.86 11.21 0.15
N ALA A 573 17.61 10.13 -0.56
CA ALA A 573 18.68 9.35 -1.21
C ALA A 573 19.42 10.20 -2.25
N ASP A 574 18.69 10.87 -3.13
CA ASP A 574 19.23 11.77 -4.16
C ASP A 574 20.07 12.88 -3.51
N PHE A 575 19.54 13.51 -2.46
CA PHE A 575 20.25 14.55 -1.73
C PHE A 575 21.57 14.05 -1.08
N LEU A 576 21.57 12.86 -0.46
CA LEU A 576 22.76 12.31 0.15
C LEU A 576 23.84 11.93 -0.89
N ILE A 577 23.43 11.45 -2.06
CA ILE A 577 24.31 11.18 -3.18
C ILE A 577 24.93 12.48 -3.71
N GLU A 578 24.11 13.52 -3.90
CA GLU A 578 24.56 14.84 -4.33
C GLU A 578 25.51 15.48 -3.30
N HIS A 579 25.16 15.39 -2.02
CA HIS A 579 26.01 15.88 -0.92
C HIS A 579 27.35 15.15 -0.88
N LYS A 580 27.38 13.83 -1.07
CA LYS A 580 28.62 13.05 -1.19
C LYS A 580 29.50 13.55 -2.34
N ASN A 581 28.90 13.82 -3.50
CA ASN A 581 29.63 14.29 -4.68
C ASN A 581 30.17 15.72 -4.50
N SER A 582 29.47 16.58 -3.75
CA SER A 582 29.91 17.96 -3.48
C SER A 582 31.00 18.05 -2.39
N CYS A 583 31.14 17.05 -1.53
CA CYS A 583 32.13 16.99 -0.46
C CYS A 583 33.46 16.37 -0.91
N GLN A 584 33.85 16.45 -2.19
CA GLN A 584 35.12 15.92 -2.70
C GLN A 584 36.32 16.49 -1.90
N GLY A 585 36.96 15.63 -1.12
CA GLY A 585 38.14 15.95 -0.30
C GLY A 585 37.95 15.87 1.23
N ASP A 586 36.74 15.64 1.73
CA ASP A 586 36.51 15.33 3.16
C ASP A 586 36.21 13.85 3.34
N ASP A 587 37.24 13.01 3.36
CA ASP A 587 37.12 11.56 3.52
C ASP A 587 36.68 11.13 4.94
N LYS A 588 36.45 12.07 5.85
CA LYS A 588 36.10 11.75 7.23
C LYS A 588 34.70 11.10 7.36
N TYR A 589 33.71 11.58 6.60
CA TYR A 589 32.34 11.10 6.68
C TYR A 589 31.87 10.46 5.38
N ARG A 590 31.06 9.41 5.50
CA ARG A 590 30.49 8.68 4.37
C ARG A 590 28.98 8.87 4.33
N PHE A 591 28.42 8.98 3.12
CA PHE A 591 27.00 9.20 2.87
C PHE A 591 26.43 8.19 1.86
N ASP A 592 27.01 7.00 1.79
CA ASP A 592 26.52 5.94 0.93
C ASP A 592 25.14 5.48 1.41
N VAL A 593 24.18 5.42 0.51
CA VAL A 593 22.78 5.07 0.75
C VAL A 593 22.40 3.88 -0.10
N ILE A 594 21.60 2.96 0.47
CA ILE A 594 20.92 1.89 -0.26
C ILE A 594 19.42 2.11 -0.06
N SER A 595 18.68 2.34 -1.15
CA SER A 595 17.23 2.35 -1.17
C SER A 595 16.71 1.42 -2.26
N GLU A 596 15.44 0.98 -2.17
CA GLU A 596 14.84 0.20 -3.25
C GLU A 596 14.80 1.03 -4.55
N GLU A 597 14.53 2.33 -4.44
CA GLU A 597 14.45 3.26 -5.56
C GLU A 597 15.83 3.54 -6.21
N SER A 598 16.90 3.48 -5.44
CA SER A 598 18.27 3.63 -5.98
C SER A 598 18.71 2.43 -6.82
N LEU A 599 17.95 1.35 -6.81
CA LEU A 599 18.14 0.14 -7.61
C LEU A 599 17.28 0.12 -8.88
N TYR A 600 16.41 1.12 -9.09
CA TYR A 600 15.66 1.22 -10.34
C TYR A 600 16.58 1.55 -11.52
N LEU A 601 16.31 0.92 -12.65
CA LEU A 601 17.05 1.17 -13.89
C LEU A 601 16.97 2.64 -14.30
N SER A 602 15.83 3.30 -14.05
CA SER A 602 15.61 4.73 -14.31
C SER A 602 16.46 5.66 -13.43
N SER A 603 17.09 5.18 -12.36
CA SER A 603 18.02 5.97 -11.54
C SER A 603 19.43 6.06 -12.14
N SER A 604 19.80 5.10 -13.00
CA SER A 604 21.10 5.05 -13.67
C SER A 604 21.24 6.14 -14.74
N SER A 605 22.33 6.90 -14.70
CA SER A 605 22.64 7.91 -15.71
C SER A 605 22.88 7.28 -17.08
N ALA A 606 23.55 6.13 -17.14
CA ALA A 606 23.77 5.40 -18.37
C ALA A 606 22.46 4.90 -19.01
N VAL A 607 21.56 4.34 -18.19
CA VAL A 607 20.27 3.86 -18.70
C VAL A 607 19.40 5.03 -19.18
N ARG A 608 19.30 6.14 -18.42
CA ARG A 608 18.56 7.34 -18.86
C ARG A 608 19.11 7.90 -20.17
N PHE A 609 20.42 7.88 -20.32
CA PHE A 609 21.07 8.33 -21.56
C PHE A 609 20.71 7.42 -22.75
N ILE A 610 20.74 6.08 -22.57
CA ILE A 610 20.32 5.13 -23.62
C ILE A 610 18.85 5.37 -23.97
N ILE A 611 17.96 5.52 -23.01
CA ILE A 611 16.53 5.80 -23.24
C ILE A 611 16.35 7.11 -24.04
N ALA A 612 17.10 8.15 -23.70
CA ALA A 612 17.04 9.40 -24.43
C ALA A 612 17.53 9.25 -25.90
N LEU A 613 18.56 8.43 -26.14
CA LEU A 613 19.01 8.11 -27.50
C LEU A 613 17.98 7.27 -28.27
N LEU A 614 17.29 6.34 -27.62
CA LEU A 614 16.19 5.58 -28.24
C LEU A 614 15.02 6.51 -28.62
N ARG A 615 14.67 7.48 -27.77
CA ARG A 615 13.66 8.53 -28.11
C ARG A 615 14.10 9.41 -29.27
N PHE A 616 15.38 9.73 -29.37
CA PHE A 616 15.94 10.46 -30.52
C PHE A 616 15.73 9.71 -31.85
N PHE A 617 15.86 8.39 -31.86
CA PHE A 617 15.57 7.58 -33.05
C PHE A 617 14.09 7.61 -33.46
N ILE A 618 13.17 7.86 -32.53
CA ILE A 618 11.73 7.98 -32.79
C ILE A 618 11.40 9.40 -33.29
N ASN A 619 11.94 10.42 -32.63
CA ASN A 619 11.70 11.82 -32.93
C ASN A 619 12.97 12.66 -32.71
N ASP A 620 13.72 12.90 -33.80
CA ASP A 620 14.96 13.67 -33.79
C ASP A 620 14.76 15.20 -33.67
N ASN A 621 13.48 15.65 -33.71
CA ASN A 621 13.11 17.06 -33.57
C ASN A 621 12.67 17.45 -32.14
N ASP A 622 12.69 16.52 -31.15
CA ASP A 622 12.41 16.82 -29.76
C ASP A 622 13.56 17.61 -29.15
N SER A 623 13.38 18.92 -29.06
CA SER A 623 14.38 19.84 -28.54
C SER A 623 14.76 19.59 -27.08
N ILE A 624 13.81 19.18 -26.26
CA ILE A 624 14.05 18.89 -24.81
C ILE A 624 14.87 17.63 -24.68
N ASN A 625 14.52 16.58 -25.42
CA ASN A 625 15.25 15.32 -25.38
C ASN A 625 16.68 15.49 -25.95
N ASN A 626 16.85 16.23 -27.04
CA ASN A 626 18.16 16.49 -27.64
C ASN A 626 19.08 17.29 -26.68
N TYR A 627 18.52 18.27 -25.98
CA TYR A 627 19.24 19.00 -24.96
C TYR A 627 19.66 18.07 -23.80
N PHE A 628 18.75 17.22 -23.35
CA PHE A 628 19.02 16.25 -22.28
C PHE A 628 20.13 15.26 -22.66
N ILE A 629 20.14 14.76 -23.90
CA ILE A 629 21.21 13.89 -24.41
C ILE A 629 22.57 14.57 -24.31
N VAL A 630 22.69 15.79 -24.79
CA VAL A 630 23.95 16.53 -24.77
C VAL A 630 24.37 16.85 -23.34
N PHE A 631 23.44 17.24 -22.49
CA PHE A 631 23.68 17.53 -21.08
C PHE A 631 24.18 16.29 -20.33
N GLU A 632 23.51 15.14 -20.44
CA GLU A 632 23.93 13.89 -19.78
C GLU A 632 25.28 13.42 -20.34
N TYR A 633 25.50 13.50 -21.64
CA TYR A 633 26.77 13.11 -22.23
C TYR A 633 27.93 13.92 -21.69
N LEU A 634 27.82 15.24 -21.65
CA LEU A 634 28.91 16.11 -21.22
C LEU A 634 29.16 16.07 -19.72
N ASN A 635 28.12 16.06 -18.92
CA ASN A 635 28.26 16.17 -17.46
C ASN A 635 28.49 14.83 -16.75
N TYR A 636 27.98 13.72 -17.29
CA TYR A 636 28.06 12.42 -16.63
C TYR A 636 28.88 11.39 -17.39
N ILE A 637 28.74 11.28 -18.70
CA ILE A 637 29.40 10.25 -19.50
C ILE A 637 30.87 10.66 -19.76
N LYS A 638 31.07 11.84 -20.33
CA LYS A 638 32.42 12.33 -20.70
C LYS A 638 33.25 12.79 -19.49
N SER A 639 32.64 13.37 -18.47
CA SER A 639 33.35 13.87 -17.28
C SER A 639 34.03 12.75 -16.46
N ARG A 640 33.50 11.53 -16.51
CA ARG A 640 34.07 10.35 -15.84
C ARG A 640 35.18 9.67 -16.65
N SER A 641 35.37 10.03 -17.91
CA SER A 641 36.42 9.54 -18.78
C SER A 641 37.71 10.41 -18.77
N ASN A 642 37.98 11.20 -17.71
CA ASN A 642 39.16 12.06 -17.50
C ASN A 642 39.39 13.24 -18.46
N GLU A 643 38.41 13.64 -19.25
CA GLU A 643 38.49 14.86 -20.08
C GLU A 643 37.50 15.91 -19.61
N GLY A 644 37.77 16.50 -18.42
CA GLY A 644 36.87 17.51 -17.83
C GLY A 644 36.83 18.82 -18.60
N THR A 645 35.67 19.18 -19.11
CA THR A 645 35.28 20.57 -19.40
C THR A 645 33.82 20.76 -18.98
N GLY A 646 33.62 21.36 -17.79
CA GLY A 646 32.29 21.80 -17.38
C GLY A 646 31.80 22.86 -18.36
N ILE A 647 30.69 22.58 -19.04
CA ILE A 647 30.07 23.50 -19.98
C ILE A 647 28.92 24.22 -19.27
N VAL A 648 28.94 25.54 -19.28
CA VAL A 648 27.91 26.39 -18.66
C VAL A 648 26.65 26.41 -19.52
N VAL A 649 25.48 26.29 -18.91
CA VAL A 649 24.15 26.16 -19.51
C VAL A 649 23.77 27.33 -20.47
N ASP A 650 24.45 28.46 -20.40
CA ASP A 650 24.16 29.64 -21.21
C ASP A 650 24.57 29.54 -22.70
N ASP A 651 25.47 28.64 -23.08
CA ASP A 651 25.94 28.48 -24.45
C ASP A 651 24.92 27.81 -25.40
N TYR A 652 23.85 27.21 -24.85
CA TYR A 652 22.88 26.42 -25.64
C TYR A 652 21.67 27.18 -26.15
N ARG A 653 21.48 28.45 -25.77
CA ARG A 653 20.28 29.22 -26.07
C ARG A 653 20.17 29.72 -27.51
N SER A 654 21.21 29.62 -28.29
CA SER A 654 21.30 30.25 -29.63
C SER A 654 21.43 29.30 -30.83
N GLU A 655 21.63 28.00 -30.62
CA GLU A 655 21.87 27.02 -31.70
C GLU A 655 20.66 26.11 -31.96
N SER A 656 20.52 25.61 -33.20
CA SER A 656 19.54 24.57 -33.53
C SER A 656 19.89 23.29 -32.75
N TYR A 657 18.91 22.72 -32.07
CA TYR A 657 19.12 21.55 -31.19
C TYR A 657 19.71 20.32 -31.91
N ARG A 658 19.50 20.20 -33.23
CA ARG A 658 20.12 19.13 -34.04
C ARG A 658 21.60 19.41 -34.27
N SER A 659 21.99 20.68 -34.40
CA SER A 659 23.41 21.05 -34.48
C SER A 659 24.20 20.77 -33.18
N LEU A 660 23.52 20.75 -32.04
CA LEU A 660 24.14 20.38 -30.76
C LEU A 660 24.52 18.89 -30.70
N ILE A 661 23.66 18.00 -31.20
CA ILE A 661 23.95 16.55 -31.28
C ILE A 661 25.19 16.34 -32.18
N ASP A 662 25.22 16.93 -33.35
CA ASP A 662 26.32 16.79 -34.30
C ASP A 662 27.65 17.41 -33.82
N LYS A 663 27.57 18.43 -32.97
CA LYS A 663 28.74 19.14 -32.42
C LYS A 663 29.37 18.42 -31.22
N TYR A 664 28.58 17.85 -30.34
CA TYR A 664 29.06 17.38 -29.05
C TYR A 664 29.12 15.84 -28.89
N LEU A 665 28.32 15.08 -29.65
CA LEU A 665 28.38 13.62 -29.56
C LEU A 665 29.48 13.04 -30.47
N PRO A 666 29.94 11.82 -30.20
CA PRO A 666 30.99 11.15 -31.02
C PRO A 666 30.55 11.00 -32.47
N GLY A 667 31.50 11.26 -33.39
CA GLY A 667 31.25 11.09 -34.83
C GLY A 667 30.87 9.66 -35.21
N SER A 668 31.26 8.67 -34.45
CA SER A 668 30.82 7.29 -34.60
C SER A 668 29.32 7.11 -34.38
N PHE A 669 28.69 7.90 -33.50
CA PHE A 669 27.25 7.92 -33.32
C PHE A 669 26.56 8.70 -34.44
N THR A 670 26.96 9.95 -34.65
CA THR A 670 26.26 10.85 -35.60
C THR A 670 26.27 10.32 -37.04
N SER A 671 27.39 9.68 -37.46
CA SER A 671 27.48 9.07 -38.79
C SER A 671 26.72 7.75 -38.93
N SER A 672 26.44 7.06 -37.84
CA SER A 672 25.77 5.74 -37.83
C SER A 672 24.31 5.79 -37.35
N ALA A 673 23.79 6.96 -36.95
CA ALA A 673 22.46 7.08 -36.32
C ALA A 673 21.33 6.46 -37.17
N GLY A 674 21.34 6.68 -38.48
CA GLY A 674 20.35 6.07 -39.40
C GLY A 674 20.46 4.54 -39.49
N TYR A 675 21.68 4.01 -39.42
CA TYR A 675 21.90 2.57 -39.39
C TYR A 675 21.44 1.95 -38.04
N LEU A 676 21.77 2.60 -36.94
CA LEU A 676 21.40 2.16 -35.58
C LEU A 676 19.87 2.13 -35.42
N ALA A 677 19.15 3.09 -35.95
CA ALA A 677 17.68 3.11 -35.90
C ALA A 677 17.02 1.96 -36.67
N GLY A 678 17.73 1.30 -37.57
CA GLY A 678 17.23 0.15 -38.35
C GLY A 678 17.61 -1.22 -37.78
N LEU A 679 18.38 -1.28 -36.69
CA LEU A 679 18.73 -2.51 -36.03
C LEU A 679 17.61 -3.01 -35.11
N SER A 680 17.71 -4.26 -34.65
CA SER A 680 16.84 -4.73 -33.57
C SER A 680 17.11 -3.95 -32.28
N LEU A 681 16.07 -3.80 -31.45
CA LEU A 681 16.16 -3.05 -30.20
C LEU A 681 17.37 -3.48 -29.34
N TYR A 682 17.61 -4.80 -29.19
CA TYR A 682 18.72 -5.31 -28.41
C TYR A 682 20.07 -4.94 -29.02
N GLU A 683 20.24 -5.13 -30.32
CA GLU A 683 21.47 -4.75 -31.03
C GLU A 683 21.74 -3.25 -30.98
N THR A 684 20.66 -2.43 -31.09
CA THR A 684 20.78 -0.98 -30.92
C THR A 684 21.33 -0.62 -29.56
N VAL A 685 20.79 -1.21 -28.48
CA VAL A 685 21.25 -0.97 -27.11
C VAL A 685 22.71 -1.41 -26.94
N GLU A 686 23.10 -2.59 -27.41
CA GLU A 686 24.51 -3.05 -27.34
C GLU A 686 25.45 -2.08 -28.06
N ARG A 687 25.09 -1.64 -29.25
CA ARG A 687 25.91 -0.67 -30.00
C ARG A 687 26.03 0.68 -29.32
N LEU A 688 24.94 1.15 -28.70
CA LEU A 688 24.99 2.39 -27.91
C LEU A 688 25.92 2.25 -26.71
N VAL A 689 25.87 1.14 -25.97
CA VAL A 689 26.79 0.86 -24.86
C VAL A 689 28.23 0.87 -25.33
N GLU A 690 28.53 0.27 -26.50
CA GLU A 690 29.88 0.25 -27.10
C GLU A 690 30.34 1.63 -27.56
N ILE A 691 29.53 2.36 -28.35
CA ILE A 691 29.87 3.67 -28.93
C ILE A 691 30.20 4.71 -27.85
N PHE A 692 29.48 4.70 -26.75
CA PHE A 692 29.63 5.65 -25.65
C PHE A 692 30.46 5.09 -24.49
N SER A 693 31.06 3.89 -24.64
CA SER A 693 31.86 3.21 -23.61
C SER A 693 31.20 3.20 -22.22
N LEU A 694 29.89 2.98 -22.19
CA LEU A 694 29.11 3.05 -20.96
C LEU A 694 29.50 1.96 -19.95
N GLY A 695 30.04 0.82 -20.44
CA GLY A 695 30.55 -0.26 -19.60
C GLY A 695 31.83 0.10 -18.80
N ASP A 696 32.48 1.19 -19.15
CA ASP A 696 33.72 1.65 -18.43
C ASP A 696 33.36 2.62 -17.28
N ILE A 697 32.08 2.97 -17.09
CA ILE A 697 31.63 3.89 -16.04
C ILE A 697 31.47 3.12 -14.73
N GLU A 698 32.31 3.46 -13.74
CA GLU A 698 32.27 2.82 -12.42
C GLU A 698 30.89 2.98 -11.77
N GLY A 699 30.29 1.86 -11.32
CA GLY A 699 28.98 1.80 -10.68
C GLY A 699 27.78 1.66 -11.62
N GLU A 700 27.93 1.85 -12.94
CA GLU A 700 26.84 1.73 -13.91
C GLU A 700 26.68 0.31 -14.51
N ILE A 701 27.73 -0.51 -14.43
CA ILE A 701 27.73 -1.87 -15.03
C ILE A 701 26.54 -2.74 -14.59
N PRO A 702 26.18 -2.84 -13.29
CA PRO A 702 25.03 -3.65 -12.89
C PRO A 702 23.71 -3.18 -13.50
N PHE A 703 23.51 -1.86 -13.64
CA PHE A 703 22.31 -1.29 -14.23
C PHE A 703 22.27 -1.53 -15.75
N ILE A 704 23.40 -1.39 -16.43
CA ILE A 704 23.49 -1.65 -17.88
C ILE A 704 23.17 -3.12 -18.16
N GLN A 705 23.75 -4.05 -17.41
CA GLN A 705 23.48 -5.49 -17.56
C GLN A 705 22.02 -5.81 -17.31
N ALA A 706 21.44 -5.31 -16.20
CA ALA A 706 20.03 -5.52 -15.89
C ALA A 706 19.11 -4.88 -16.94
N PHE A 707 19.49 -3.74 -17.52
CA PHE A 707 18.77 -3.10 -18.61
C PHE A 707 18.84 -3.94 -19.90
N GLN A 708 20.00 -4.45 -20.26
CA GLN A 708 20.19 -5.35 -21.42
C GLN A 708 19.36 -6.65 -21.26
N ASP A 709 19.36 -7.25 -20.06
CA ASP A 709 18.55 -8.43 -19.76
C ASP A 709 17.05 -8.14 -19.93
N MET A 710 16.59 -6.98 -19.45
CA MET A 710 15.19 -6.55 -19.59
C MET A 710 14.81 -6.30 -21.07
N VAL A 711 15.69 -5.64 -21.83
CA VAL A 711 15.51 -5.41 -23.27
C VAL A 711 15.46 -6.73 -24.02
N LEU A 712 16.31 -7.70 -23.68
CA LEU A 712 16.31 -9.03 -24.29
C LEU A 712 15.03 -9.79 -23.98
N GLU A 713 14.57 -9.75 -22.72
CA GLU A 713 13.31 -10.38 -22.31
C GLU A 713 12.10 -9.74 -23.03
N TYR A 714 12.08 -8.41 -23.13
CA TYR A 714 11.04 -7.68 -23.85
C TYR A 714 11.01 -8.07 -25.35
N SER A 715 12.17 -8.05 -26.01
CA SER A 715 12.29 -8.40 -27.43
C SER A 715 11.88 -9.83 -27.72
N GLY A 716 12.15 -10.75 -26.80
CA GLY A 716 11.76 -12.18 -26.94
C GLY A 716 10.26 -12.42 -26.75
N ARG A 717 9.55 -11.55 -26.02
CA ARG A 717 8.14 -11.75 -25.65
C ARG A 717 7.15 -10.87 -26.41
N LYS A 718 7.54 -9.63 -26.78
CA LYS A 718 6.61 -8.63 -27.32
C LYS A 718 7.01 -8.14 -28.71
N SER A 719 8.07 -7.37 -28.82
CA SER A 719 8.48 -6.72 -30.06
C SER A 719 9.93 -6.27 -29.99
N SER A 720 10.61 -6.27 -31.15
CA SER A 720 11.96 -5.68 -31.27
C SER A 720 11.93 -4.22 -31.76
N ASP A 721 10.75 -3.59 -31.74
CA ASP A 721 10.54 -2.20 -32.17
C ASP A 721 10.82 -1.21 -31.04
N ILE A 722 11.59 -0.16 -31.37
CA ILE A 722 12.00 0.89 -30.41
C ILE A 722 10.79 1.69 -29.92
N TYR A 723 9.82 2.01 -30.79
CA TYR A 723 8.66 2.81 -30.41
C TYR A 723 7.81 2.12 -29.33
N THR A 724 7.45 0.88 -29.56
CA THR A 724 6.65 0.09 -28.62
C THR A 724 7.39 -0.19 -27.31
N PHE A 725 8.73 -0.26 -27.36
CA PHE A 725 9.55 -0.39 -26.16
C PHE A 725 9.55 0.89 -25.33
N ILE A 726 9.66 2.07 -25.94
CA ILE A 726 9.61 3.35 -25.20
C ILE A 726 8.24 3.56 -24.57
N GLU A 727 7.14 3.23 -25.25
CA GLU A 727 5.81 3.24 -24.63
C GLU A 727 5.74 2.30 -23.42
N TYR A 728 6.32 1.12 -23.51
CA TYR A 728 6.39 0.16 -22.40
C TYR A 728 7.21 0.72 -21.25
N TRP A 729 8.40 1.29 -21.53
CA TRP A 729 9.26 1.91 -20.52
C TRP A 729 8.55 3.04 -19.77
N ASP A 730 7.87 3.93 -20.48
CA ASP A 730 7.18 5.08 -19.88
C ASP A 730 5.98 4.69 -19.02
N ASN A 731 5.35 3.55 -19.31
CA ASN A 731 4.17 3.07 -18.60
C ASN A 731 4.49 2.19 -17.38
N VAL A 732 5.58 1.44 -17.37
CA VAL A 732 5.88 0.45 -16.32
C VAL A 732 6.72 1.06 -15.18
N GLY A 733 7.43 2.17 -15.39
CA GLY A 733 8.13 2.91 -14.33
C GLY A 733 9.31 2.13 -13.72
N PHE A 734 10.28 1.76 -14.53
CA PHE A 734 11.51 1.04 -14.12
C PHE A 734 12.49 1.89 -13.32
#